data_ce7d4d0b5dc4647922a3359071acd06b
#
_entry.id   ce7d4d0b5dc4647922a3359071acd06b
#
_cell.length_a   1.000
_cell.length_b   1.000
_cell.length_c   1.000
_cell.angle_alpha   90.00
_cell.angle_beta   90.00
_cell.angle_gamma   90.00
#
_symmetry.space_group_name_H-M   'P 1'
#
loop_
_entity.id
_entity.type
_entity.pdbx_description
1 polymer ?
#
loop_
_entity_poly.entity_id
_entity_poly.type
_entity_poly.pdbx_seq_one_letter_code
_entity_poly.pdbx_strand_id
1 'polypeptide(L)'
;MDGNGSQGQPERPEQLMHVIEAPSPIRPPLFLATKVFPPRLPAGLIDRPRLVSLAGKAEYKRLTVIKAPAGFGKTSLALTWLNGLNASGAYVAWLSLDTEDDEPARFFHHLAQALRNACTSVGVSAVSLTTEASLVPAHSVVSTLINELVDVDDEVYLFVDDYHLISLPAIHDAMSYFIVNAPSNVHVVVCTRTDPPLPLANLRAGNDLLEIDASTLRFNFDETRSFVEHECPGELRAARVKSLFASTEGWAAALRISASVLSRDEGKADWDVSAPSGASRPFAAYLEEMLKRLPAEMVEFMQRTSILDRLTAPLCEAVTGMAAAQGMLDAISARQLLLEPLDIDGRWFRYHHLMGEYLHRRLETQHPDQVVNLHRRACQWYAKESRWTDAVKHAIAAGDTEDAVSLMAHCAMALVTKGDLLTLLGWQRQFPAHLMRGQVTITLAIAWGMALAMRFDEALAILDEIERDTGPGSSDAAGNIRWECQAIRSVVAALQDDAPRALAIAQACLERSSTDSWTTNVVSNVVRFAHWKAGNLRALYATPWIPYSLEEDQRNVFASVYRLCLLGHAEMQQMHFTLAERYFTESIQLAERHAGPKSISAALCAPMIAQIWYEQGRLDEAEALLVDLMPVIDLAVLLDSTLIAYRVLVRIAIARADAERAYALLDQAQALGYARRWDRLIAGVLVERGRLYLAEGRVTEASASVVQLDQLADAHCRAEHAASPEIETYRAIAVAWVAMAQNRTEEALGALTSALQSVESRHGDYLALRLRTVIALVWLRANNQPRAVEIFREVLSANSGIYRSILDQGPEIGPLLQAVRDDTRSTPQTKEIVAYIDRLLDGWRALYEPVTPRRDMEREPLSARERSIVELIAQGQSNKEIARTLGIAPETVKTHVKNVFVKLDVDKRAHAVSRAQALGLVATG
;
A
#
# COMPACT_ATOMS: atom_id res chain seq x y z
N MET A 1 49.48 38.61 -64.06
CA MET A 1 48.65 39.64 -63.48
C MET A 1 47.33 38.92 -63.08
N ASP A 2 47.33 38.69 -61.83
CA ASP A 2 46.32 38.78 -60.85
C ASP A 2 45.03 38.07 -61.22
N GLY A 3 44.56 37.14 -60.57
CA GLY A 3 44.81 36.68 -59.21
C GLY A 3 43.43 36.18 -58.65
N ASN A 4 43.36 35.56 -57.68
CA ASN A 4 42.30 35.19 -56.77
C ASN A 4 41.31 34.07 -57.16
N GLY A 5 41.73 32.88 -56.80
CA GLY A 5 40.81 31.74 -56.56
C GLY A 5 40.15 31.90 -55.21
N SER A 6 38.87 31.85 -55.21
CA SER A 6 38.02 31.58 -53.97
C SER A 6 37.64 30.12 -53.96
N GLN A 7 38.18 29.44 -52.94
CA GLN A 7 37.78 28.05 -52.58
C GLN A 7 36.34 28.05 -52.08
N GLY A 8 35.48 27.34 -52.78
CA GLY A 8 34.11 26.98 -52.32
C GLY A 8 34.20 25.95 -51.25
N GLN A 9 33.66 26.25 -50.09
CA GLN A 9 33.35 25.25 -49.05
C GLN A 9 32.09 24.44 -49.46
N PRO A 10 32.01 23.14 -49.18
CA PRO A 10 30.85 22.38 -49.50
C PRO A 10 29.72 22.70 -48.47
N GLU A 11 28.59 23.06 -49.01
CA GLU A 11 27.33 23.21 -48.27
C GLU A 11 26.96 21.89 -47.57
N ARG A 12 26.78 21.96 -46.25
CA ARG A 12 26.19 20.89 -45.48
C ARG A 12 24.68 20.85 -45.78
N PRO A 13 24.06 19.67 -46.00
CA PRO A 13 22.61 19.59 -46.10
C PRO A 13 22.01 19.82 -44.70
N GLU A 14 21.24 20.87 -44.55
CA GLU A 14 20.33 21.06 -43.40
C GLU A 14 19.33 19.91 -43.37
N GLN A 15 19.59 18.94 -42.53
CA GLN A 15 18.58 17.99 -42.12
C GLN A 15 17.55 18.73 -41.29
N LEU A 16 16.34 18.86 -41.82
CA LEU A 16 15.15 19.17 -41.06
C LEU A 16 14.98 18.12 -39.92
N MET A 17 15.52 18.44 -38.75
CA MET A 17 15.11 17.81 -37.53
C MET A 17 13.65 18.23 -37.28
N HIS A 18 12.71 17.35 -37.59
CA HIS A 18 11.44 17.39 -36.93
C HIS A 18 11.73 17.23 -35.43
N VAL A 19 11.63 18.32 -34.71
CA VAL A 19 11.53 18.30 -33.25
C VAL A 19 10.24 17.54 -32.97
N ILE A 20 10.37 16.27 -32.61
CA ILE A 20 9.28 15.53 -31.96
C ILE A 20 9.15 16.23 -30.62
N GLU A 21 8.13 17.06 -30.49
CA GLU A 21 7.75 17.62 -29.19
C GLU A 21 7.65 16.45 -28.21
N ALA A 22 8.43 16.54 -27.14
CA ALA A 22 8.38 15.59 -26.05
C ALA A 22 6.92 15.51 -25.58
N PRO A 23 6.36 14.30 -25.37
CA PRO A 23 5.00 14.17 -24.90
C PRO A 23 4.83 15.00 -23.64
N SER A 24 3.87 15.90 -23.66
CA SER A 24 3.52 16.74 -22.51
C SER A 24 3.41 15.85 -21.27
N PRO A 25 3.92 16.29 -20.10
CA PRO A 25 3.89 15.47 -18.91
C PRO A 25 2.44 15.07 -18.64
N ILE A 26 2.16 13.76 -18.72
CA ILE A 26 0.86 13.20 -18.39
C ILE A 26 0.61 13.59 -16.93
N ARG A 27 -0.36 14.48 -16.72
CA ARG A 27 -0.75 14.88 -15.37
C ARG A 27 -1.18 13.63 -14.60
N PRO A 28 -0.76 13.48 -13.32
CA PRO A 28 -1.20 12.34 -12.51
C PRO A 28 -2.73 12.25 -12.53
N PRO A 29 -3.32 11.05 -12.39
CA PRO A 29 -4.78 10.91 -12.28
C PRO A 29 -5.24 11.94 -11.27
N LEU A 30 -6.19 12.78 -11.64
CA LEU A 30 -6.56 13.95 -10.83
C LEU A 30 -7.00 13.46 -9.46
N PHE A 31 -6.06 13.50 -8.49
CA PHE A 31 -6.42 13.46 -7.08
C PHE A 31 -7.31 14.66 -6.84
N LEU A 32 -8.60 14.41 -6.62
CA LEU A 32 -9.50 15.46 -6.24
C LEU A 32 -9.42 15.66 -4.73
N ALA A 33 -8.63 16.61 -4.31
CA ALA A 33 -8.56 17.01 -2.91
C ALA A 33 -9.94 17.29 -2.31
N THR A 34 -10.89 17.79 -3.11
CA THR A 34 -12.26 18.04 -2.67
C THR A 34 -13.03 16.80 -2.21
N LYS A 35 -12.63 15.58 -2.62
CA LYS A 35 -13.29 14.34 -2.16
C LYS A 35 -12.96 13.97 -0.72
N VAL A 36 -11.81 14.40 -0.25
CA VAL A 36 -11.30 14.09 1.09
C VAL A 36 -11.48 15.24 2.08
N PHE A 37 -12.27 16.25 1.69
CA PHE A 37 -12.74 17.32 2.57
C PHE A 37 -14.26 17.31 2.65
N PRO A 38 -14.84 17.57 3.83
CA PRO A 38 -16.27 17.64 3.97
C PRO A 38 -16.83 18.80 3.14
N PRO A 39 -17.94 18.59 2.42
CA PRO A 39 -18.61 19.70 1.72
C PRO A 39 -19.10 20.74 2.73
N ARG A 40 -19.31 21.95 2.26
CA ARG A 40 -19.84 23.03 3.11
C ARG A 40 -21.22 22.67 3.63
N LEU A 41 -21.42 22.88 4.92
CA LEU A 41 -22.74 22.72 5.53
C LEU A 41 -23.72 23.68 4.83
N PRO A 42 -24.86 23.20 4.31
CA PRO A 42 -25.84 24.08 3.68
C PRO A 42 -26.33 25.16 4.66
N ALA A 43 -26.43 26.42 4.23
CA ALA A 43 -27.06 27.46 5.03
C ALA A 43 -28.53 27.12 5.26
N GLY A 44 -29.09 27.48 6.42
CA GLY A 44 -30.52 27.25 6.74
C GLY A 44 -30.83 25.81 7.18
N LEU A 45 -29.85 25.05 7.70
CA LEU A 45 -30.14 23.79 8.40
C LEU A 45 -30.84 24.11 9.73
N ILE A 46 -32.00 23.50 9.94
CA ILE A 46 -32.66 23.55 11.24
C ILE A 46 -32.01 22.55 12.21
N ASP A 47 -32.03 22.90 13.46
CA ASP A 47 -31.56 22.00 14.50
C ASP A 47 -32.52 20.84 14.68
N ARG A 48 -31.98 19.62 14.69
CA ARG A 48 -32.72 18.37 14.84
C ARG A 48 -32.18 17.56 16.01
N PRO A 49 -32.46 17.94 17.26
CA PRO A 49 -31.84 17.36 18.45
C PRO A 49 -31.96 15.83 18.55
N ARG A 50 -33.08 15.24 18.05
CA ARG A 50 -33.27 13.78 18.05
C ARG A 50 -32.28 13.05 17.17
N LEU A 51 -31.79 13.67 16.08
CA LEU A 51 -30.78 13.07 15.20
C LEU A 51 -29.37 13.35 15.73
N VAL A 52 -29.15 14.53 16.30
CA VAL A 52 -27.88 14.88 16.92
C VAL A 52 -27.57 13.95 18.10
N SER A 53 -28.58 13.63 18.92
CA SER A 53 -28.42 12.69 20.05
C SER A 53 -28.02 11.28 19.66
N LEU A 54 -28.20 10.87 18.40
CA LEU A 54 -27.76 9.56 17.91
C LEU A 54 -26.23 9.49 17.74
N ALA A 55 -25.53 10.63 17.60
CA ALA A 55 -24.07 10.66 17.54
C ALA A 55 -23.44 10.05 18.81
N GLY A 56 -24.01 10.32 20.00
CA GLY A 56 -23.54 9.70 21.24
C GLY A 56 -23.74 8.17 21.31
N LYS A 57 -24.63 7.60 20.48
CA LYS A 57 -24.73 6.15 20.32
C LYS A 57 -23.71 5.61 19.33
N ALA A 58 -23.30 6.39 18.33
CA ALA A 58 -22.29 6.03 17.34
C ALA A 58 -20.89 5.86 17.96
N GLU A 59 -20.60 6.57 19.05
CA GLU A 59 -19.36 6.49 19.85
C GLU A 59 -19.05 5.07 20.35
N TYR A 60 -20.07 4.23 20.51
CA TYR A 60 -19.91 2.85 20.97
C TYR A 60 -20.08 1.82 19.84
N LYS A 61 -19.97 2.25 18.58
CA LYS A 61 -20.23 1.40 17.41
C LYS A 61 -19.05 1.43 16.44
N ARG A 62 -18.68 0.27 15.93
CA ARG A 62 -17.68 0.16 14.87
C ARG A 62 -18.19 0.68 13.52
N LEU A 63 -19.46 0.45 13.24
CA LEU A 63 -20.11 0.88 12.01
C LEU A 63 -21.44 1.59 12.29
N THR A 64 -21.62 2.75 11.69
CA THR A 64 -22.91 3.41 11.57
C THR A 64 -23.32 3.47 10.10
N VAL A 65 -24.50 2.96 9.77
CA VAL A 65 -25.05 3.00 8.41
C VAL A 65 -26.21 3.98 8.37
N ILE A 66 -26.08 5.04 7.60
CA ILE A 66 -27.13 6.00 7.31
C ILE A 66 -27.71 5.67 5.93
N LYS A 67 -28.82 4.92 5.91
CA LYS A 67 -29.43 4.39 4.69
C LYS A 67 -30.75 5.11 4.37
N ALA A 68 -30.78 5.80 3.23
CA ALA A 68 -32.02 6.40 2.72
C ALA A 68 -31.89 6.74 1.24
N PRO A 69 -33.01 6.86 0.51
CA PRO A 69 -33.00 7.42 -0.82
C PRO A 69 -32.34 8.79 -0.89
N ALA A 70 -32.15 9.27 -2.09
CA ALA A 70 -31.58 10.59 -2.33
C ALA A 70 -32.43 11.72 -1.72
N GLY A 71 -31.78 12.78 -1.24
CA GLY A 71 -32.46 13.96 -0.71
C GLY A 71 -33.11 13.81 0.69
N PHE A 72 -32.83 12.72 1.41
CA PHE A 72 -33.29 12.53 2.79
C PHE A 72 -32.41 13.21 3.85
N GLY A 73 -31.31 13.84 3.42
CA GLY A 73 -30.40 14.58 4.31
C GLY A 73 -29.33 13.72 4.98
N LYS A 74 -28.95 12.58 4.40
CA LYS A 74 -27.84 11.72 4.89
C LYS A 74 -26.56 12.52 5.09
N THR A 75 -26.08 13.17 4.02
CA THR A 75 -24.88 14.00 4.04
C THR A 75 -25.00 15.18 5.02
N SER A 76 -26.18 15.80 5.12
CA SER A 76 -26.42 16.89 6.08
C SER A 76 -26.31 16.41 7.53
N LEU A 77 -26.85 15.22 7.86
CA LEU A 77 -26.70 14.62 9.17
C LEU A 77 -25.24 14.29 9.48
N ALA A 78 -24.56 13.64 8.54
CA ALA A 78 -23.14 13.31 8.67
C ALA A 78 -22.29 14.57 8.92
N LEU A 79 -22.53 15.66 8.19
CA LEU A 79 -21.84 16.96 8.39
C LEU A 79 -22.18 17.61 9.73
N THR A 80 -23.41 17.48 10.21
CA THR A 80 -23.79 17.98 11.55
C THR A 80 -23.05 17.24 12.64
N TRP A 81 -22.95 15.91 12.53
CA TRP A 81 -22.18 15.09 13.47
C TRP A 81 -20.68 15.42 13.41
N LEU A 82 -20.13 15.53 12.19
CA LEU A 82 -18.73 15.88 11.95
C LEU A 82 -18.34 17.16 12.71
N ASN A 83 -19.17 18.22 12.60
CA ASN A 83 -18.88 19.47 13.28
C ASN A 83 -18.93 19.33 14.81
N GLY A 84 -19.85 18.55 15.35
CA GLY A 84 -19.93 18.26 16.78
C GLY A 84 -18.73 17.47 17.28
N LEU A 85 -18.30 16.44 16.54
CA LEU A 85 -17.15 15.59 16.87
C LEU A 85 -15.83 16.36 16.78
N ASN A 86 -15.65 17.20 15.77
CA ASN A 86 -14.49 18.11 15.68
C ASN A 86 -14.43 19.06 16.90
N ALA A 87 -15.57 19.57 17.33
CA ALA A 87 -15.63 20.45 18.50
C ALA A 87 -15.31 19.72 19.82
N SER A 88 -15.51 18.39 19.88
CA SER A 88 -15.12 17.55 21.02
C SER A 88 -13.67 17.09 20.98
N GLY A 89 -12.91 17.36 19.89
CA GLY A 89 -11.49 17.05 19.76
C GLY A 89 -11.19 15.71 19.09
N ALA A 90 -12.19 15.02 18.53
CA ALA A 90 -11.98 13.78 17.78
C ALA A 90 -11.37 14.07 16.39
N TYR A 91 -10.58 13.12 15.87
CA TYR A 91 -10.11 13.16 14.48
C TYR A 91 -11.24 12.75 13.54
N VAL A 92 -11.55 13.59 12.57
CA VAL A 92 -12.65 13.32 11.65
C VAL A 92 -12.16 13.31 10.21
N ALA A 93 -12.19 12.15 9.58
CA ALA A 93 -11.88 11.93 8.17
C ALA A 93 -13.18 11.94 7.34
N TRP A 94 -13.11 12.53 6.16
CA TRP A 94 -14.23 12.58 5.20
C TRP A 94 -13.80 12.01 3.85
N LEU A 95 -14.66 11.17 3.26
CA LEU A 95 -14.49 10.62 1.92
C LEU A 95 -15.83 10.69 1.17
N SER A 96 -15.90 11.50 0.12
CA SER A 96 -17.02 11.49 -0.84
C SER A 96 -16.67 10.60 -2.03
N LEU A 97 -17.54 9.66 -2.34
CA LEU A 97 -17.35 8.70 -3.44
C LEU A 97 -18.10 9.10 -4.70
N ASP A 98 -17.57 8.73 -5.83
CA ASP A 98 -18.25 8.72 -7.12
C ASP A 98 -18.00 7.39 -7.85
N THR A 99 -18.58 7.26 -9.06
CA THR A 99 -18.43 6.02 -9.85
C THR A 99 -17.01 5.70 -10.29
N GLU A 100 -16.10 6.69 -10.29
CA GLU A 100 -14.71 6.47 -10.62
C GLU A 100 -13.93 5.85 -9.45
N ASP A 101 -14.48 5.90 -8.23
CA ASP A 101 -13.90 5.28 -7.04
C ASP A 101 -14.23 3.78 -6.94
N ASP A 102 -15.01 3.24 -7.88
CA ASP A 102 -15.22 1.78 -8.01
C ASP A 102 -13.99 1.10 -8.63
N GLU A 103 -12.82 1.56 -8.22
CA GLU A 103 -11.50 1.04 -8.55
C GLU A 103 -10.67 0.97 -7.26
N PRO A 104 -10.13 -0.23 -6.87
CA PRO A 104 -9.48 -0.40 -5.59
C PRO A 104 -8.33 0.57 -5.33
N ALA A 105 -7.44 0.78 -6.28
CA ALA A 105 -6.29 1.66 -6.09
C ALA A 105 -6.73 3.10 -5.80
N ARG A 106 -7.72 3.59 -6.54
CA ARG A 106 -8.27 4.94 -6.38
C ARG A 106 -9.05 5.09 -5.09
N PHE A 107 -9.91 4.11 -4.79
CA PHE A 107 -10.68 4.09 -3.55
C PHE A 107 -9.77 4.15 -2.32
N PHE A 108 -8.80 3.24 -2.24
CA PHE A 108 -7.90 3.16 -1.08
C PHE A 108 -6.91 4.33 -1.02
N HIS A 109 -6.56 4.91 -2.16
CA HIS A 109 -5.78 6.16 -2.19
C HIS A 109 -6.56 7.31 -1.54
N HIS A 110 -7.82 7.52 -1.94
CA HIS A 110 -8.66 8.55 -1.35
C HIS A 110 -8.95 8.27 0.13
N LEU A 111 -9.19 7.00 0.51
CA LEU A 111 -9.38 6.60 1.90
C LEU A 111 -8.15 6.94 2.77
N ALA A 112 -6.97 6.55 2.32
CA ALA A 112 -5.72 6.83 3.02
C ALA A 112 -5.48 8.35 3.16
N GLN A 113 -5.76 9.11 2.09
CA GLN A 113 -5.61 10.55 2.11
C GLN A 113 -6.65 11.24 3.01
N ALA A 114 -7.87 10.72 3.07
CA ALA A 114 -8.89 11.23 3.99
C ALA A 114 -8.48 11.07 5.45
N LEU A 115 -7.97 9.89 5.82
CA LEU A 115 -7.44 9.62 7.16
C LEU A 115 -6.22 10.50 7.47
N ARG A 116 -5.31 10.66 6.52
CA ARG A 116 -4.14 11.53 6.64
C ARG A 116 -4.49 12.99 6.86
N ASN A 117 -5.55 13.47 6.22
CA ASN A 117 -6.01 14.85 6.41
C ASN A 117 -6.59 15.09 7.82
N ALA A 118 -7.19 14.06 8.41
CA ALA A 118 -7.71 14.13 9.78
C ALA A 118 -6.59 13.98 10.82
N CYS A 119 -5.71 13.00 10.63
CA CYS A 119 -4.59 12.71 11.51
C CYS A 119 -3.30 12.56 10.66
N THR A 120 -2.37 13.50 10.82
CA THR A 120 -1.16 13.57 9.98
C THR A 120 -0.21 12.37 10.14
N SER A 121 -0.32 11.62 11.23
CA SER A 121 0.44 10.39 11.48
C SER A 121 -0.15 9.16 10.78
N VAL A 122 -1.42 9.20 10.37
CA VAL A 122 -2.13 8.09 9.72
C VAL A 122 -2.18 8.30 8.20
N GLY A 123 -2.19 7.25 7.43
CA GLY A 123 -2.34 7.29 5.97
C GLY A 123 -1.07 7.65 5.21
N VAL A 124 0.03 7.97 5.88
CA VAL A 124 1.31 8.36 5.24
C VAL A 124 1.83 7.23 4.35
N SER A 125 1.85 6.05 4.89
CA SER A 125 2.35 4.85 4.21
C SER A 125 1.38 4.31 3.19
N ALA A 126 0.11 4.30 3.55
CA ALA A 126 -0.95 3.82 2.66
C ALA A 126 -1.08 4.69 1.39
N VAL A 127 -0.92 6.01 1.50
CA VAL A 127 -0.88 6.92 0.33
C VAL A 127 0.30 6.57 -0.58
N SER A 128 1.48 6.33 -0.01
CA SER A 128 2.66 5.94 -0.80
C SER A 128 2.42 4.61 -1.54
N LEU A 129 1.84 3.61 -0.86
CA LEU A 129 1.46 2.33 -1.45
C LEU A 129 0.54 2.47 -2.65
N THR A 130 -0.46 3.33 -2.54
CA THR A 130 -1.47 3.51 -3.59
C THR A 130 -0.99 4.40 -4.73
N THR A 131 0.05 5.21 -4.53
CA THR A 131 0.59 6.11 -5.56
C THR A 131 1.52 5.38 -6.52
N GLU A 132 2.25 4.37 -6.05
CA GLU A 132 3.30 3.69 -6.82
C GLU A 132 2.86 2.40 -7.48
N ALA A 133 1.86 1.72 -6.95
CA ALA A 133 1.47 0.42 -7.44
C ALA A 133 -0.05 0.27 -7.48
N SER A 134 -0.60 0.40 -8.67
CA SER A 134 -1.99 0.03 -8.97
C SER A 134 -2.31 -1.45 -8.72
N LEU A 135 -1.37 -2.23 -8.22
CA LEU A 135 -1.48 -3.67 -7.95
C LEU A 135 -1.45 -4.03 -6.47
N VAL A 136 -1.46 -3.00 -5.58
CA VAL A 136 -1.52 -3.29 -4.13
C VAL A 136 -2.85 -3.98 -3.82
N PRO A 137 -2.89 -5.22 -3.30
CA PRO A 137 -4.15 -5.78 -2.80
C PRO A 137 -4.76 -4.82 -1.79
N ALA A 138 -6.03 -4.59 -1.94
CA ALA A 138 -6.81 -3.73 -1.06
C ALA A 138 -6.56 -4.03 0.43
N HIS A 139 -6.45 -5.32 0.79
CA HIS A 139 -6.15 -5.76 2.16
C HIS A 139 -4.80 -5.26 2.71
N SER A 140 -3.78 -5.11 1.86
CA SER A 140 -2.46 -4.62 2.32
C SER A 140 -2.51 -3.15 2.69
N VAL A 141 -3.19 -2.33 1.88
CA VAL A 141 -3.42 -0.91 2.20
C VAL A 141 -4.20 -0.78 3.50
N VAL A 142 -5.26 -1.57 3.63
CA VAL A 142 -6.13 -1.57 4.82
C VAL A 142 -5.35 -2.02 6.06
N SER A 143 -4.55 -3.07 5.98
CA SER A 143 -3.72 -3.53 7.10
C SER A 143 -2.72 -2.46 7.55
N THR A 144 -2.13 -1.73 6.59
CA THR A 144 -1.25 -0.60 6.89
C THR A 144 -2.00 0.51 7.63
N LEU A 145 -3.20 0.87 7.15
CA LEU A 145 -4.04 1.88 7.82
C LEU A 145 -4.44 1.44 9.24
N ILE A 146 -4.81 0.17 9.43
CA ILE A 146 -5.15 -0.37 10.75
C ILE A 146 -3.95 -0.24 11.69
N ASN A 147 -2.75 -0.62 11.24
CA ASN A 147 -1.54 -0.55 12.07
C ASN A 147 -1.19 0.90 12.43
N GLU A 148 -1.33 1.85 11.49
CA GLU A 148 -1.10 3.27 11.78
C GLU A 148 -2.14 3.85 12.76
N LEU A 149 -3.37 3.32 12.73
CA LEU A 149 -4.45 3.74 13.64
C LEU A 149 -4.28 3.18 15.07
N VAL A 150 -3.54 2.09 15.25
CA VAL A 150 -3.25 1.54 16.60
C VAL A 150 -2.48 2.53 17.47
N ASP A 151 -1.64 3.37 16.86
CA ASP A 151 -0.80 4.35 17.57
C ASP A 151 -1.55 5.67 17.88
N VAL A 152 -2.84 5.77 17.54
CA VAL A 152 -3.68 6.95 17.79
C VAL A 152 -4.50 6.72 19.06
N ASP A 153 -4.28 7.55 20.09
CA ASP A 153 -4.99 7.46 21.39
C ASP A 153 -6.38 8.12 21.36
N ASP A 154 -6.63 9.05 20.42
CA ASP A 154 -7.88 9.80 20.30
C ASP A 154 -8.90 9.07 19.42
N GLU A 155 -10.19 9.44 19.59
CA GLU A 155 -11.29 8.90 18.77
C GLU A 155 -11.16 9.33 17.31
N VAL A 156 -11.30 8.39 16.38
CA VAL A 156 -11.20 8.60 14.94
C VAL A 156 -12.52 8.24 14.27
N TYR A 157 -13.11 9.19 13.57
CA TYR A 157 -14.35 8.98 12.81
C TYR A 157 -14.05 9.07 11.31
N LEU A 158 -14.38 8.02 10.59
CA LEU A 158 -14.29 7.97 9.13
C LEU A 158 -15.70 8.07 8.52
N PHE A 159 -16.02 9.18 7.89
CA PHE A 159 -17.25 9.37 7.13
C PHE A 159 -17.02 9.00 5.67
N VAL A 160 -17.84 8.09 5.16
CA VAL A 160 -17.83 7.66 3.75
C VAL A 160 -19.20 7.97 3.15
N ASP A 161 -19.25 9.00 2.30
CA ASP A 161 -20.51 9.43 1.67
C ASP A 161 -20.66 8.80 0.28
N ASP A 162 -21.91 8.48 -0.05
CA ASP A 162 -22.33 7.86 -1.31
C ASP A 162 -21.71 6.47 -1.58
N TYR A 163 -21.53 5.63 -0.55
CA TYR A 163 -20.94 4.29 -0.63
C TYR A 163 -21.65 3.34 -1.62
N HIS A 164 -22.92 3.58 -1.92
CA HIS A 164 -23.70 2.81 -2.90
C HIS A 164 -23.19 2.91 -4.34
N LEU A 165 -22.24 3.79 -4.62
CA LEU A 165 -21.59 3.92 -5.93
C LEU A 165 -20.46 2.89 -6.14
N ILE A 166 -20.08 2.20 -5.08
CA ILE A 166 -19.11 1.11 -5.13
C ILE A 166 -19.84 -0.20 -5.39
N SER A 167 -19.36 -0.95 -6.37
CA SER A 167 -19.92 -2.24 -6.75
C SER A 167 -18.90 -3.39 -6.70
N LEU A 168 -17.61 -3.06 -6.65
CA LEU A 168 -16.54 -4.04 -6.76
C LEU A 168 -16.40 -4.85 -5.45
N PRO A 169 -16.56 -6.19 -5.47
CA PRO A 169 -16.48 -7.02 -4.26
C PRO A 169 -15.16 -6.86 -3.49
N ALA A 170 -14.04 -6.67 -4.20
CA ALA A 170 -12.73 -6.51 -3.57
C ALA A 170 -12.64 -5.28 -2.64
N ILE A 171 -13.37 -4.19 -2.96
CA ILE A 171 -13.44 -3.00 -2.08
C ILE A 171 -14.30 -3.31 -0.86
N HIS A 172 -15.43 -3.97 -1.05
CA HIS A 172 -16.33 -4.35 0.04
C HIS A 172 -15.68 -5.33 1.02
N ASP A 173 -14.93 -6.32 0.51
CA ASP A 173 -14.19 -7.29 1.33
C ASP A 173 -13.11 -6.58 2.16
N ALA A 174 -12.35 -5.69 1.55
CA ALA A 174 -11.31 -4.95 2.24
C ALA A 174 -11.89 -3.93 3.25
N MET A 175 -12.99 -3.25 2.93
CA MET A 175 -13.70 -2.40 3.90
C MET A 175 -14.31 -3.20 5.04
N SER A 176 -14.82 -4.40 4.77
CA SER A 176 -15.29 -5.32 5.79
C SER A 176 -14.17 -5.73 6.74
N TYR A 177 -13.00 -6.04 6.16
CA TYR A 177 -11.79 -6.33 6.92
C TYR A 177 -11.36 -5.13 7.78
N PHE A 178 -11.38 -3.91 7.23
CA PHE A 178 -11.09 -2.67 7.97
C PHE A 178 -12.01 -2.51 9.18
N ILE A 179 -13.33 -2.57 8.98
CA ILE A 179 -14.33 -2.35 10.02
C ILE A 179 -14.20 -3.37 11.17
N VAL A 180 -13.91 -4.62 10.84
CA VAL A 180 -13.81 -5.71 11.84
C VAL A 180 -12.50 -5.60 12.64
N ASN A 181 -11.39 -5.23 12.00
CA ASN A 181 -10.06 -5.30 12.61
C ASN A 181 -9.50 -3.93 13.06
N ALA A 182 -10.18 -2.82 12.75
CA ALA A 182 -9.76 -1.51 13.24
C ALA A 182 -9.77 -1.45 14.78
N PRO A 183 -8.90 -0.64 15.40
CA PRO A 183 -8.92 -0.39 16.85
C PRO A 183 -10.28 0.07 17.35
N SER A 184 -10.53 -0.07 18.65
CA SER A 184 -11.85 0.24 19.25
C SER A 184 -12.21 1.72 19.23
N ASN A 185 -11.23 2.62 19.07
CA ASN A 185 -11.38 4.06 18.94
C ASN A 185 -11.64 4.51 17.48
N VAL A 186 -11.86 3.58 16.55
CA VAL A 186 -12.15 3.89 15.15
C VAL A 186 -13.61 3.59 14.84
N HIS A 187 -14.32 4.59 14.34
CA HIS A 187 -15.73 4.54 14.02
C HIS A 187 -15.98 4.88 12.55
N VAL A 188 -16.63 3.99 11.84
CA VAL A 188 -16.94 4.19 10.42
C VAL A 188 -18.39 4.60 10.26
N VAL A 189 -18.65 5.71 9.57
CA VAL A 189 -20.00 6.20 9.26
C VAL A 189 -20.20 6.14 7.74
N VAL A 190 -21.09 5.28 7.29
CA VAL A 190 -21.35 5.06 5.85
C VAL A 190 -22.71 5.66 5.48
N CYS A 191 -22.73 6.60 4.53
CA CYS A 191 -23.96 7.08 3.91
C CYS A 191 -24.22 6.30 2.61
N THR A 192 -25.38 5.70 2.48
CA THR A 192 -25.71 4.82 1.35
C THR A 192 -27.20 4.93 0.96
N ARG A 193 -27.55 4.49 -0.27
CA ARG A 193 -28.95 4.40 -0.69
C ARG A 193 -29.54 3.01 -0.51
N THR A 194 -28.70 1.99 -0.58
CA THR A 194 -29.05 0.57 -0.47
C THR A 194 -28.31 -0.07 0.69
N ASP A 195 -28.64 -1.28 1.05
CA ASP A 195 -27.85 -2.04 2.02
C ASP A 195 -26.43 -2.24 1.46
N PRO A 196 -25.40 -1.74 2.15
CA PRO A 196 -24.04 -1.95 1.71
C PRO A 196 -23.64 -3.41 1.90
N PRO A 197 -22.89 -4.04 0.99
CA PRO A 197 -22.39 -5.40 1.12
C PRO A 197 -21.22 -5.46 2.13
N LEU A 198 -21.53 -5.11 3.37
CA LEU A 198 -20.66 -5.12 4.54
C LEU A 198 -21.15 -6.17 5.54
N PRO A 199 -20.39 -6.61 6.53
CA PRO A 199 -20.75 -7.70 7.44
C PRO A 199 -21.80 -7.29 8.48
N LEU A 200 -22.93 -6.70 8.04
CA LEU A 200 -23.96 -6.11 8.90
C LEU A 200 -24.55 -7.10 9.89
N ALA A 201 -24.73 -8.37 9.50
CA ALA A 201 -25.30 -9.39 10.35
C ALA A 201 -24.41 -9.69 11.57
N ASN A 202 -23.09 -9.79 11.35
CA ASN A 202 -22.12 -10.05 12.40
C ASN A 202 -21.98 -8.84 13.35
N LEU A 203 -21.92 -7.62 12.79
CA LEU A 203 -21.85 -6.40 13.58
C LEU A 203 -23.12 -6.14 14.39
N ARG A 204 -24.30 -6.51 13.84
CA ARG A 204 -25.57 -6.44 14.57
C ARG A 204 -25.61 -7.42 15.74
N ALA A 205 -25.13 -8.65 15.55
CA ALA A 205 -25.03 -9.65 16.60
C ALA A 205 -24.03 -9.24 17.70
N GLY A 206 -22.93 -8.56 17.34
CA GLY A 206 -21.93 -8.03 18.27
C GLY A 206 -22.33 -6.72 18.95
N ASN A 207 -23.50 -6.14 18.62
CA ASN A 207 -23.91 -4.81 19.05
C ASN A 207 -22.95 -3.67 18.60
N ASP A 208 -22.23 -3.87 17.49
CA ASP A 208 -21.26 -2.94 16.92
C ASP A 208 -21.83 -2.13 15.73
N LEU A 209 -23.12 -2.24 15.44
CA LEU A 209 -23.83 -1.58 14.35
C LEU A 209 -24.87 -0.58 14.87
N LEU A 210 -24.88 0.62 14.29
CA LEU A 210 -26.00 1.57 14.38
C LEU A 210 -26.58 1.76 12.97
N GLU A 211 -27.89 1.54 12.85
CA GLU A 211 -28.61 1.75 11.59
C GLU A 211 -29.57 2.95 11.71
N ILE A 212 -29.47 3.87 10.76
CA ILE A 212 -30.34 5.02 10.62
C ILE A 212 -30.99 4.95 9.25
N ASP A 213 -32.28 4.72 9.23
CA ASP A 213 -33.04 4.52 8.00
C ASP A 213 -33.75 5.80 7.51
N ALA A 214 -34.42 5.70 6.38
CA ALA A 214 -35.21 6.78 5.80
C ALA A 214 -36.34 7.24 6.76
N SER A 215 -36.92 6.34 7.54
CA SER A 215 -38.02 6.67 8.48
C SER A 215 -37.49 7.55 9.62
N THR A 216 -36.30 7.26 10.10
CA THR A 216 -35.58 8.05 11.12
C THR A 216 -35.16 9.42 10.57
N LEU A 217 -34.75 9.49 9.30
CA LEU A 217 -34.28 10.74 8.65
C LEU A 217 -35.41 11.68 8.25
N ARG A 218 -36.65 11.20 8.07
CA ARG A 218 -37.80 12.07 7.72
C ARG A 218 -37.99 13.16 8.75
N PHE A 219 -38.34 14.33 8.28
CA PHE A 219 -38.80 15.41 9.14
C PHE A 219 -40.13 15.01 9.78
N ASN A 220 -40.24 15.21 11.08
CA ASN A 220 -41.54 15.16 11.73
C ASN A 220 -42.31 16.48 11.49
N PHE A 221 -43.53 16.55 11.95
CA PHE A 221 -44.37 17.72 11.73
C PHE A 221 -43.78 19.00 12.35
N ASP A 222 -43.21 18.91 13.55
CA ASP A 222 -42.63 20.07 14.26
C ASP A 222 -41.32 20.53 13.58
N GLU A 223 -40.47 19.60 13.17
CA GLU A 223 -39.27 19.90 12.37
C GLU A 223 -39.65 20.53 11.01
N THR A 224 -40.75 20.06 10.38
CA THR A 224 -41.24 20.63 9.12
C THR A 224 -41.74 22.05 9.35
N ARG A 225 -42.47 22.29 10.43
CA ARG A 225 -42.93 23.62 10.78
C ARG A 225 -41.75 24.57 11.01
N SER A 226 -40.80 24.18 11.85
CA SER A 226 -39.60 25.01 12.12
C SER A 226 -38.79 25.27 10.85
N PHE A 227 -38.69 24.30 9.95
CA PHE A 227 -38.03 24.48 8.66
C PHE A 227 -38.73 25.51 7.76
N VAL A 228 -40.06 25.41 7.66
CA VAL A 228 -40.85 26.33 6.83
C VAL A 228 -40.85 27.75 7.40
N GLU A 229 -40.93 27.89 8.73
CA GLU A 229 -40.84 29.16 9.43
C GLU A 229 -39.47 29.84 9.22
N HIS A 230 -38.40 29.06 9.15
CA HIS A 230 -37.05 29.56 8.90
C HIS A 230 -36.84 30.00 7.45
N GLU A 231 -37.31 29.22 6.48
CA GLU A 231 -37.08 29.46 5.04
C GLU A 231 -38.10 30.51 4.47
N CYS A 232 -39.25 30.61 5.07
CA CYS A 232 -40.33 31.52 4.62
C CYS A 232 -40.75 32.42 5.77
N PRO A 233 -40.02 33.49 6.10
CA PRO A 233 -40.42 34.44 7.14
C PRO A 233 -41.70 35.16 6.76
N GLY A 234 -42.83 34.72 7.29
CA GLY A 234 -44.17 35.27 7.09
C GLY A 234 -45.22 34.37 7.75
N GLU A 235 -46.45 34.91 8.04
CA GLU A 235 -47.54 34.14 8.63
C GLU A 235 -48.03 33.04 7.66
N LEU A 236 -47.38 31.86 7.67
CA LEU A 236 -47.88 30.68 7.01
C LEU A 236 -49.01 30.06 7.85
N ARG A 237 -50.20 29.95 7.27
CA ARG A 237 -51.33 29.26 7.94
C ARG A 237 -50.96 27.85 8.27
N ALA A 238 -51.21 27.39 9.51
CA ALA A 238 -50.92 26.02 9.97
C ALA A 238 -51.47 24.92 9.03
N ALA A 239 -52.60 25.22 8.34
CA ALA A 239 -53.17 24.34 7.31
C ALA A 239 -52.21 24.13 6.12
N ARG A 240 -51.41 25.13 5.75
CA ARG A 240 -50.45 25.07 4.61
C ARG A 240 -49.23 24.22 4.98
N VAL A 241 -48.74 24.35 6.21
CA VAL A 241 -47.64 23.48 6.74
C VAL A 241 -48.10 22.02 6.80
N LYS A 242 -49.37 21.80 7.23
CA LYS A 242 -49.96 20.45 7.30
C LYS A 242 -50.11 19.82 5.90
N SER A 243 -50.54 20.62 4.92
CA SER A 243 -50.61 20.15 3.52
C SER A 243 -49.24 19.86 2.96
N LEU A 244 -48.24 20.69 3.22
CA LEU A 244 -46.86 20.51 2.80
C LEU A 244 -46.24 19.25 3.42
N PHE A 245 -46.44 19.05 4.71
CA PHE A 245 -46.00 17.85 5.40
C PHE A 245 -46.65 16.59 4.84
N ALA A 246 -47.94 16.61 4.61
CA ALA A 246 -48.68 15.50 4.03
C ALA A 246 -48.21 15.13 2.60
N SER A 247 -47.93 16.17 1.78
CA SER A 247 -47.49 15.94 0.39
C SER A 247 -46.04 15.50 0.25
N THR A 248 -45.16 15.99 1.14
CA THR A 248 -43.71 15.65 1.13
C THR A 248 -43.39 14.45 2.01
N GLU A 249 -44.32 14.02 2.88
CA GLU A 249 -44.10 13.00 3.89
C GLU A 249 -42.80 13.22 4.72
N GLY A 250 -42.46 14.50 4.93
CA GLY A 250 -41.22 14.87 5.63
C GLY A 250 -39.93 14.62 4.89
N TRP A 251 -39.97 14.43 3.56
CA TRP A 251 -38.77 14.31 2.75
C TRP A 251 -38.03 15.66 2.62
N ALA A 252 -36.78 15.73 3.14
CA ALA A 252 -36.01 16.96 3.29
C ALA A 252 -35.81 17.72 1.97
N ALA A 253 -35.47 17.06 0.88
CA ALA A 253 -35.25 17.69 -0.42
C ALA A 253 -36.58 18.25 -0.96
N ALA A 254 -37.68 17.50 -0.87
CA ALA A 254 -38.98 17.98 -1.30
C ALA A 254 -39.47 19.20 -0.47
N LEU A 255 -39.21 19.18 0.85
CA LEU A 255 -39.49 20.34 1.72
C LEU A 255 -38.70 21.57 1.33
N ARG A 256 -37.38 21.46 1.15
CA ARG A 256 -36.52 22.57 0.77
C ARG A 256 -36.91 23.18 -0.57
N ILE A 257 -37.20 22.32 -1.49
CA ILE A 257 -37.63 22.67 -2.83
C ILE A 257 -38.98 23.38 -2.79
N SER A 258 -39.95 22.87 -2.03
CA SER A 258 -41.26 23.48 -1.89
C SER A 258 -41.17 24.83 -1.16
N ALA A 259 -40.34 24.93 -0.12
CA ALA A 259 -40.09 26.20 0.58
C ALA A 259 -39.49 27.28 -0.32
N SER A 260 -38.53 26.93 -1.19
CA SER A 260 -37.90 27.87 -2.13
C SER A 260 -38.89 28.42 -3.19
N VAL A 261 -39.94 27.66 -3.50
CA VAL A 261 -41.03 28.12 -4.37
C VAL A 261 -41.97 29.03 -3.61
N LEU A 262 -42.29 28.67 -2.36
CA LEU A 262 -43.17 29.46 -1.51
C LEU A 262 -42.61 30.83 -1.15
N SER A 263 -41.30 30.93 -0.97
CA SER A 263 -40.61 32.20 -0.66
C SER A 263 -40.58 33.19 -1.85
N ARG A 264 -40.83 32.74 -3.08
CA ARG A 264 -40.78 33.55 -4.31
C ARG A 264 -42.14 34.01 -4.81
N ASP A 265 -43.22 33.34 -4.39
CA ASP A 265 -44.58 33.68 -4.82
C ASP A 265 -45.32 34.43 -3.66
N GLU A 266 -45.07 35.71 -3.56
CA GLU A 266 -45.93 36.56 -2.77
C GLU A 266 -47.36 36.62 -3.38
N GLY A 267 -48.21 35.68 -2.96
CA GLY A 267 -49.64 35.85 -3.01
C GLY A 267 -50.47 35.23 -4.13
N LYS A 268 -50.03 34.24 -4.86
CA LYS A 268 -50.86 33.59 -5.89
C LYS A 268 -50.93 32.08 -5.83
N ALA A 269 -52.15 31.58 -5.76
CA ALA A 269 -52.73 30.32 -6.19
C ALA A 269 -52.67 29.12 -5.24
N ASP A 270 -53.83 28.52 -5.13
CA ASP A 270 -54.11 27.20 -4.60
C ASP A 270 -53.26 26.16 -5.35
N TRP A 271 -52.29 25.60 -4.69
CA TRP A 271 -51.52 24.47 -5.18
C TRP A 271 -52.15 23.19 -4.65
N ASP A 272 -52.83 22.52 -5.56
CA ASP A 272 -53.40 21.21 -5.30
C ASP A 272 -52.31 20.14 -5.45
N VAL A 273 -51.81 19.62 -4.29
CA VAL A 273 -50.73 18.60 -4.23
C VAL A 273 -51.35 17.19 -4.17
N SER A 274 -52.45 16.98 -4.85
CA SER A 274 -53.04 15.64 -4.97
C SER A 274 -52.57 14.88 -6.22
N ALA A 275 -51.39 14.24 -6.12
CA ALA A 275 -50.98 13.22 -7.11
C ALA A 275 -50.37 11.97 -6.43
N PRO A 276 -50.67 10.75 -6.91
CA PRO A 276 -50.53 9.54 -6.14
C PRO A 276 -49.15 8.90 -6.18
N SER A 277 -48.80 8.40 -4.99
CA SER A 277 -47.85 7.34 -4.62
C SER A 277 -46.66 6.95 -5.53
N GLY A 278 -45.45 7.19 -4.99
CA GLY A 278 -44.18 6.63 -5.42
C GLY A 278 -43.04 7.62 -5.10
N ALA A 279 -42.16 7.31 -4.14
CA ALA A 279 -41.15 8.24 -3.59
C ALA A 279 -40.18 8.88 -4.63
N SER A 280 -40.17 8.42 -5.89
CA SER A 280 -39.36 8.95 -6.98
C SER A 280 -40.14 9.87 -7.93
N ARG A 281 -41.45 9.71 -8.02
CA ARG A 281 -42.33 10.52 -8.90
C ARG A 281 -42.47 11.98 -8.49
N PRO A 282 -42.64 12.33 -7.18
CA PRO A 282 -42.78 13.74 -6.78
C PRO A 282 -41.52 14.55 -7.09
N PHE A 283 -40.34 13.97 -6.92
CA PHE A 283 -39.09 14.69 -7.22
C PHE A 283 -38.86 14.90 -8.71
N ALA A 284 -39.11 13.88 -9.52
CA ALA A 284 -39.04 14.01 -10.97
C ALA A 284 -40.05 15.04 -11.50
N ALA A 285 -41.27 15.04 -10.98
CA ALA A 285 -42.30 16.05 -11.28
C ALA A 285 -41.88 17.45 -10.86
N TYR A 286 -41.24 17.57 -9.72
CA TYR A 286 -40.71 18.82 -9.21
C TYR A 286 -39.55 19.36 -10.06
N LEU A 287 -38.54 18.53 -10.37
CA LEU A 287 -37.45 18.91 -11.28
C LEU A 287 -38.01 19.32 -12.65
N GLU A 288 -39.02 18.58 -13.13
CA GLU A 288 -39.74 18.94 -14.36
C GLU A 288 -40.38 20.31 -14.28
N GLU A 289 -41.11 20.61 -13.18
CA GLU A 289 -41.73 21.91 -12.97
C GLU A 289 -40.71 23.04 -12.78
N MET A 290 -39.59 22.74 -12.10
CA MET A 290 -38.47 23.68 -11.96
C MET A 290 -37.83 23.99 -13.33
N LEU A 291 -37.58 22.97 -14.14
CA LEU A 291 -36.99 23.13 -15.46
C LEU A 291 -37.91 23.90 -16.42
N LYS A 292 -39.24 23.74 -16.33
CA LYS A 292 -40.24 24.52 -17.12
C LYS A 292 -40.16 26.03 -16.89
N ARG A 293 -39.66 26.46 -15.73
CA ARG A 293 -39.50 27.86 -15.36
C ARG A 293 -38.19 28.49 -15.80
N LEU A 294 -37.26 27.67 -16.31
CA LEU A 294 -35.95 28.11 -16.78
C LEU A 294 -36.00 28.47 -18.27
N PRO A 295 -35.08 29.32 -18.73
CA PRO A 295 -34.91 29.56 -20.15
C PRO A 295 -34.65 28.26 -20.87
N ALA A 296 -35.28 28.05 -22.03
CA ALA A 296 -35.13 26.79 -22.78
C ALA A 296 -33.66 26.49 -23.13
N GLU A 297 -32.89 27.51 -23.47
CA GLU A 297 -31.46 27.40 -23.74
C GLU A 297 -30.66 26.87 -22.53
N MET A 298 -31.01 27.29 -21.30
CA MET A 298 -30.37 26.79 -20.08
C MET A 298 -30.70 25.33 -19.82
N VAL A 299 -31.95 24.92 -20.03
CA VAL A 299 -32.40 23.54 -19.88
C VAL A 299 -31.69 22.65 -20.90
N GLU A 300 -31.59 23.09 -22.14
CA GLU A 300 -30.89 22.40 -23.20
C GLU A 300 -29.39 22.23 -22.88
N PHE A 301 -28.75 23.29 -22.39
CA PHE A 301 -27.37 23.27 -21.93
C PHE A 301 -27.17 22.26 -20.81
N MET A 302 -28.02 22.29 -19.77
CA MET A 302 -27.97 21.36 -18.64
C MET A 302 -28.16 19.90 -19.09
N GLN A 303 -29.09 19.63 -19.99
CA GLN A 303 -29.30 18.28 -20.54
C GLN A 303 -28.09 17.79 -21.33
N ARG A 304 -27.55 18.60 -22.23
CA ARG A 304 -26.42 18.20 -23.08
C ARG A 304 -25.12 18.02 -22.29
N THR A 305 -24.94 18.77 -21.22
CA THR A 305 -23.75 18.65 -20.35
C THR A 305 -23.88 17.59 -19.25
N SER A 306 -25.07 16.96 -19.11
CA SER A 306 -25.31 15.92 -18.09
C SER A 306 -24.52 14.62 -18.29
N ILE A 307 -23.95 14.43 -19.47
CA ILE A 307 -23.06 13.29 -19.79
C ILE A 307 -21.65 13.44 -19.17
N LEU A 308 -21.35 14.62 -18.65
CA LEU A 308 -20.02 14.95 -18.13
C LEU A 308 -19.99 14.81 -16.62
N ASP A 309 -18.99 14.09 -16.09
CA ASP A 309 -18.76 13.99 -14.63
C ASP A 309 -18.32 15.33 -14.04
N ARG A 310 -17.59 16.12 -14.83
CA ARG A 310 -17.06 17.44 -14.46
C ARG A 310 -17.20 18.39 -15.63
N LEU A 311 -17.54 19.61 -15.33
CA LEU A 311 -17.81 20.64 -16.30
C LEU A 311 -16.76 21.74 -16.22
N THR A 312 -16.26 22.15 -17.37
CA THR A 312 -15.52 23.41 -17.56
C THR A 312 -16.10 24.13 -18.75
N ALA A 313 -15.98 25.43 -18.80
CA ALA A 313 -16.53 26.21 -19.92
C ALA A 313 -16.04 25.69 -21.27
N PRO A 314 -14.71 25.48 -21.52
CA PRO A 314 -14.26 24.98 -22.83
C PRO A 314 -14.79 23.60 -23.18
N LEU A 315 -14.93 22.70 -22.20
CA LEU A 315 -15.49 21.36 -22.41
C LEU A 315 -16.98 21.44 -22.74
N CYS A 316 -17.74 22.25 -21.99
CA CYS A 316 -19.16 22.46 -22.23
C CYS A 316 -19.42 23.08 -23.61
N GLU A 317 -18.61 24.05 -24.02
CA GLU A 317 -18.68 24.65 -25.36
C GLU A 317 -18.42 23.60 -26.46
N ALA A 318 -17.39 22.78 -26.28
CA ALA A 318 -17.08 21.72 -27.23
C ALA A 318 -18.20 20.68 -27.36
N VAL A 319 -18.80 20.28 -26.23
CA VAL A 319 -19.85 19.26 -26.18
C VAL A 319 -21.18 19.80 -26.70
N THR A 320 -21.61 20.97 -26.23
CA THR A 320 -22.93 21.53 -26.58
C THR A 320 -22.95 22.28 -27.91
N GLY A 321 -21.80 22.86 -28.31
CA GLY A 321 -21.69 23.80 -29.40
C GLY A 321 -22.23 25.21 -29.08
N MET A 322 -22.53 25.45 -27.79
CA MET A 322 -23.07 26.74 -27.32
C MET A 322 -21.92 27.61 -26.83
N ALA A 323 -21.79 28.82 -27.32
CA ALA A 323 -20.79 29.79 -26.87
C ALA A 323 -21.16 30.37 -25.49
N ALA A 324 -20.17 30.93 -24.79
CA ALA A 324 -20.33 31.55 -23.45
C ALA A 324 -20.78 30.59 -22.35
N ALA A 325 -20.26 29.35 -22.35
CA ALA A 325 -20.61 28.32 -21.35
C ALA A 325 -20.27 28.74 -19.91
N GLN A 326 -19.23 29.57 -19.68
CA GLN A 326 -18.92 30.09 -18.33
C GLN A 326 -20.08 30.90 -17.78
N GLY A 327 -20.63 31.82 -18.57
CA GLY A 327 -21.78 32.60 -18.13
C GLY A 327 -23.03 31.76 -17.83
N MET A 328 -23.20 30.66 -18.58
CA MET A 328 -24.26 29.69 -18.32
C MET A 328 -24.03 28.90 -17.02
N LEU A 329 -22.81 28.42 -16.78
CA LEU A 329 -22.43 27.74 -15.54
C LEU A 329 -22.60 28.66 -14.31
N ASP A 330 -22.16 29.92 -14.42
CA ASP A 330 -22.31 30.91 -13.36
C ASP A 330 -23.80 31.21 -13.11
N ALA A 331 -24.61 31.34 -14.14
CA ALA A 331 -26.04 31.57 -14.04
C ALA A 331 -26.78 30.35 -13.41
N ILE A 332 -26.38 29.14 -13.70
CA ILE A 332 -26.93 27.91 -13.10
C ILE A 332 -26.53 27.83 -11.61
N SER A 333 -25.28 28.11 -11.29
CA SER A 333 -24.74 28.09 -9.93
C SER A 333 -25.40 29.19 -9.08
N ALA A 334 -25.53 30.44 -9.59
CA ALA A 334 -26.19 31.55 -8.90
C ALA A 334 -27.67 31.27 -8.60
N ARG A 335 -28.36 30.48 -9.42
CA ARG A 335 -29.72 30.02 -9.18
C ARG A 335 -29.84 28.82 -8.24
N GLN A 336 -28.73 28.33 -7.70
CA GLN A 336 -28.68 27.16 -6.82
C GLN A 336 -29.36 25.90 -7.42
N LEU A 337 -29.16 25.69 -8.71
CA LEU A 337 -29.77 24.59 -9.45
C LEU A 337 -28.96 23.27 -9.33
N LEU A 338 -28.51 22.99 -8.11
CA LEU A 338 -27.77 21.75 -7.81
C LEU A 338 -26.47 21.58 -8.64
N LEU A 339 -25.85 22.70 -9.02
CA LEU A 339 -24.51 22.76 -9.61
C LEU A 339 -23.52 23.27 -8.55
N GLU A 340 -22.48 22.48 -8.28
CA GLU A 340 -21.48 22.73 -7.26
C GLU A 340 -20.14 23.10 -7.90
N PRO A 341 -19.47 24.20 -7.48
CA PRO A 341 -18.09 24.45 -7.88
C PRO A 341 -17.16 23.48 -7.17
N LEU A 342 -16.20 22.93 -7.91
CA LEU A 342 -15.19 21.97 -7.41
C LEU A 342 -13.89 22.66 -6.99
N ASP A 343 -13.66 23.89 -7.45
CA ASP A 343 -12.47 24.68 -7.14
C ASP A 343 -12.84 26.08 -6.63
N ILE A 344 -11.87 26.74 -6.00
CA ILE A 344 -12.05 28.07 -5.43
C ILE A 344 -12.22 29.12 -6.56
N ASP A 345 -11.62 28.86 -7.71
CA ASP A 345 -11.63 29.78 -8.86
C ASP A 345 -12.90 29.68 -9.70
N GLY A 346 -13.81 28.76 -9.39
CA GLY A 346 -15.03 28.52 -10.13
C GLY A 346 -14.83 28.11 -11.59
N ARG A 347 -13.76 27.38 -11.87
CA ARG A 347 -13.45 26.88 -13.22
C ARG A 347 -14.01 25.49 -13.48
N TRP A 348 -14.11 24.67 -12.39
CA TRP A 348 -14.63 23.32 -12.44
C TRP A 348 -15.93 23.23 -11.69
N PHE A 349 -16.92 22.58 -12.27
CA PHE A 349 -18.24 22.37 -11.69
C PHE A 349 -18.65 20.90 -11.79
N ARG A 350 -19.62 20.51 -10.98
CA ARG A 350 -20.27 19.21 -11.03
C ARG A 350 -21.77 19.37 -10.74
N TYR A 351 -22.60 18.67 -11.48
CA TYR A 351 -23.99 18.53 -11.07
C TYR A 351 -24.10 17.68 -9.81
N HIS A 352 -24.96 18.07 -8.90
CA HIS A 352 -25.41 17.15 -7.87
C HIS A 352 -25.94 15.87 -8.56
N HIS A 353 -25.57 14.68 -8.05
CA HIS A 353 -25.86 13.44 -8.76
C HIS A 353 -27.34 13.25 -9.14
N LEU A 354 -28.29 13.66 -8.28
CA LEU A 354 -29.73 13.61 -8.61
C LEU A 354 -30.10 14.46 -9.81
N MET A 355 -29.54 15.65 -9.91
CA MET A 355 -29.77 16.53 -11.04
C MET A 355 -29.11 15.94 -12.29
N GLY A 356 -27.86 15.50 -12.16
CA GLY A 356 -27.14 14.85 -13.27
C GLY A 356 -27.89 13.63 -13.80
N GLU A 357 -28.29 12.69 -12.90
CA GLU A 357 -29.06 11.49 -13.27
C GLU A 357 -30.42 11.83 -13.92
N TYR A 358 -31.15 12.82 -13.35
CA TYR A 358 -32.41 13.23 -13.91
C TYR A 358 -32.25 13.83 -15.29
N LEU A 359 -31.31 14.76 -15.47
CA LEU A 359 -31.01 15.40 -16.75
C LEU A 359 -30.53 14.38 -17.78
N HIS A 360 -29.66 13.44 -17.38
CA HIS A 360 -29.14 12.40 -18.25
C HIS A 360 -30.26 11.46 -18.71
N ARG A 361 -31.09 10.97 -17.80
CA ARG A 361 -32.26 10.12 -18.11
C ARG A 361 -33.26 10.86 -19.01
N ARG A 362 -33.46 12.16 -18.77
CA ARG A 362 -34.30 13.00 -19.63
C ARG A 362 -33.70 13.15 -21.01
N LEU A 363 -32.40 13.34 -21.13
CA LEU A 363 -31.68 13.42 -22.40
C LEU A 363 -31.82 12.09 -23.18
N GLU A 364 -31.58 10.97 -22.52
CA GLU A 364 -31.74 9.61 -23.10
C GLU A 364 -33.16 9.35 -23.60
N THR A 365 -34.18 9.82 -22.86
CA THR A 365 -35.59 9.61 -23.21
C THR A 365 -36.04 10.53 -24.35
N GLN A 366 -35.62 11.80 -24.32
CA GLN A 366 -36.10 12.80 -25.30
C GLN A 366 -35.24 12.88 -26.57
N HIS A 367 -33.94 12.63 -26.42
CA HIS A 367 -32.95 12.82 -27.49
C HIS A 367 -31.89 11.71 -27.52
N PRO A 368 -32.26 10.42 -27.59
CA PRO A 368 -31.31 9.31 -27.53
C PRO A 368 -30.21 9.41 -28.60
N ASP A 369 -30.56 9.90 -29.78
CA ASP A 369 -29.61 10.07 -30.90
C ASP A 369 -28.54 11.15 -30.61
N GLN A 370 -28.82 12.09 -29.72
CA GLN A 370 -27.85 13.13 -29.35
C GLN A 370 -26.80 12.60 -28.36
N VAL A 371 -27.15 11.69 -27.47
CA VAL A 371 -26.27 11.17 -26.45
C VAL A 371 -24.93 10.69 -27.01
N VAL A 372 -25.00 9.85 -28.03
CA VAL A 372 -23.83 9.32 -28.76
C VAL A 372 -22.95 10.46 -29.31
N ASN A 373 -23.58 11.46 -29.96
CA ASN A 373 -22.85 12.58 -30.54
C ASN A 373 -22.19 13.49 -29.47
N LEU A 374 -22.85 13.66 -28.32
CA LEU A 374 -22.30 14.42 -27.22
C LEU A 374 -21.07 13.70 -26.63
N HIS A 375 -21.15 12.38 -26.44
CA HIS A 375 -19.99 11.61 -26.02
C HIS A 375 -18.84 11.65 -27.02
N ARG A 376 -19.11 11.62 -28.33
CA ARG A 376 -18.09 11.80 -29.38
C ARG A 376 -17.41 13.16 -29.29
N ARG A 377 -18.18 14.24 -29.09
CA ARG A 377 -17.59 15.58 -28.91
C ARG A 377 -16.75 15.69 -27.64
N ALA A 378 -17.23 15.11 -26.54
CA ALA A 378 -16.46 15.03 -25.31
C ALA A 378 -15.15 14.25 -25.52
N CYS A 379 -15.23 13.09 -26.17
CA CYS A 379 -14.06 12.27 -26.53
C CYS A 379 -13.05 13.09 -27.34
N GLN A 380 -13.49 13.78 -28.40
CA GLN A 380 -12.61 14.61 -29.25
C GLN A 380 -11.95 15.74 -28.45
N TRP A 381 -12.67 16.39 -27.56
CA TRP A 381 -12.09 17.44 -26.71
C TRP A 381 -11.06 16.89 -25.77
N TYR A 382 -11.37 15.79 -25.05
CA TYR A 382 -10.43 15.15 -24.13
C TYR A 382 -9.18 14.63 -24.86
N ALA A 383 -9.33 14.07 -26.06
CA ALA A 383 -8.20 13.62 -26.88
C ALA A 383 -7.29 14.81 -27.28
N LYS A 384 -7.88 15.96 -27.69
CA LYS A 384 -7.15 17.18 -28.00
C LYS A 384 -6.36 17.73 -26.80
N GLU A 385 -6.92 17.63 -25.61
CA GLU A 385 -6.27 18.03 -24.37
C GLU A 385 -5.31 16.96 -23.82
N SER A 386 -5.03 15.90 -24.60
CA SER A 386 -4.18 14.75 -24.21
C SER A 386 -4.64 14.05 -22.92
N ARG A 387 -5.93 14.13 -22.63
CA ARG A 387 -6.57 13.44 -21.50
C ARG A 387 -7.14 12.10 -21.96
N TRP A 388 -6.23 11.19 -22.29
CA TRP A 388 -6.55 9.95 -22.99
C TRP A 388 -7.50 9.03 -22.22
N THR A 389 -7.38 8.96 -20.90
CA THR A 389 -8.26 8.12 -20.04
C THR A 389 -9.72 8.57 -20.11
N ASP A 390 -9.96 9.88 -20.02
CA ASP A 390 -11.31 10.44 -20.15
C ASP A 390 -11.83 10.27 -21.59
N ALA A 391 -10.94 10.46 -22.58
CA ALA A 391 -11.29 10.24 -23.98
C ALA A 391 -11.74 8.80 -24.24
N VAL A 392 -11.01 7.80 -23.75
CA VAL A 392 -11.36 6.37 -23.87
C VAL A 392 -12.72 6.10 -23.20
N LYS A 393 -12.97 6.64 -22.01
CA LYS A 393 -14.25 6.48 -21.30
C LYS A 393 -15.44 6.97 -22.15
N HIS A 394 -15.31 8.17 -22.75
CA HIS A 394 -16.37 8.75 -23.59
C HIS A 394 -16.51 8.02 -24.93
N ALA A 395 -15.45 7.51 -25.52
CA ALA A 395 -15.52 6.68 -26.70
C ALA A 395 -16.28 5.36 -26.43
N ILE A 396 -16.01 4.73 -25.29
CA ILE A 396 -16.76 3.53 -24.83
C ILE A 396 -18.24 3.87 -24.65
N ALA A 397 -18.56 4.98 -24.00
CA ALA A 397 -19.95 5.41 -23.79
C ALA A 397 -20.67 5.79 -25.09
N ALA A 398 -19.94 6.25 -26.10
CA ALA A 398 -20.47 6.48 -27.44
C ALA A 398 -20.73 5.20 -28.23
N GLY A 399 -20.22 4.05 -27.73
CA GLY A 399 -20.22 2.80 -28.49
C GLY A 399 -19.18 2.75 -29.61
N ASP A 400 -18.29 3.75 -29.68
CA ASP A 400 -17.22 3.85 -30.67
C ASP A 400 -16.01 3.04 -30.22
N THR A 401 -16.20 1.72 -30.20
CA THR A 401 -15.18 0.79 -29.68
C THR A 401 -13.87 0.81 -30.45
N GLU A 402 -13.88 1.07 -31.73
CA GLU A 402 -12.69 1.20 -32.57
C GLU A 402 -11.88 2.44 -32.19
N ASP A 403 -12.56 3.59 -32.01
CA ASP A 403 -11.92 4.82 -31.55
C ASP A 403 -11.39 4.68 -30.14
N ALA A 404 -12.14 4.03 -29.24
CA ALA A 404 -11.69 3.78 -27.89
C ALA A 404 -10.40 2.95 -27.85
N VAL A 405 -10.30 1.91 -28.68
CA VAL A 405 -9.09 1.09 -28.81
C VAL A 405 -7.93 1.93 -29.41
N SER A 406 -8.20 2.74 -30.43
CA SER A 406 -7.18 3.63 -31.01
C SER A 406 -6.64 4.63 -29.99
N LEU A 407 -7.50 5.24 -29.18
CA LEU A 407 -7.11 6.15 -28.10
C LEU A 407 -6.32 5.45 -26.98
N MET A 408 -6.70 4.21 -26.65
CA MET A 408 -5.98 3.40 -25.67
C MET A 408 -4.52 3.15 -26.09
N ALA A 409 -4.26 3.00 -27.40
CA ALA A 409 -2.91 2.83 -27.92
C ALA A 409 -1.96 3.99 -27.54
N HIS A 410 -2.48 5.21 -27.40
CA HIS A 410 -1.70 6.38 -27.01
C HIS A 410 -1.32 6.44 -25.53
N CYS A 411 -2.05 5.76 -24.65
CA CYS A 411 -1.83 5.83 -23.21
C CYS A 411 -1.46 4.49 -22.55
N ALA A 412 -1.56 3.36 -23.25
CA ALA A 412 -1.35 2.04 -22.66
C ALA A 412 0.04 1.88 -22.03
N MET A 413 1.14 2.20 -22.74
CA MET A 413 2.49 2.14 -22.18
C MET A 413 2.73 3.16 -21.07
N ALA A 414 2.11 4.34 -21.16
CA ALA A 414 2.20 5.32 -20.10
C ALA A 414 1.51 4.86 -18.81
N LEU A 415 0.46 4.05 -18.90
CA LEU A 415 -0.15 3.40 -17.73
C LEU A 415 0.80 2.37 -17.12
N VAL A 416 1.48 1.56 -17.94
CA VAL A 416 2.49 0.58 -17.48
C VAL A 416 3.65 1.26 -16.77
N THR A 417 4.26 2.28 -17.38
CA THR A 417 5.41 2.98 -16.81
C THR A 417 5.09 3.74 -15.52
N LYS A 418 3.82 4.09 -15.32
CA LYS A 418 3.28 4.70 -14.10
C LYS A 418 2.80 3.70 -13.06
N GLY A 419 2.69 2.42 -13.43
CA GLY A 419 2.16 1.38 -12.57
C GLY A 419 0.62 1.31 -12.48
N ASP A 420 -0.12 2.09 -13.31
CA ASP A 420 -1.60 2.04 -13.36
C ASP A 420 -2.08 0.86 -14.21
N LEU A 421 -1.79 -0.35 -13.71
CA LEU A 421 -2.08 -1.58 -14.43
C LEU A 421 -3.57 -1.98 -14.34
N LEU A 422 -4.27 -1.55 -13.29
CA LEU A 422 -5.68 -1.90 -13.10
C LEU A 422 -6.57 -1.22 -14.12
N THR A 423 -6.35 0.06 -14.41
CA THR A 423 -7.05 0.77 -15.47
C THR A 423 -6.84 0.06 -16.81
N LEU A 424 -5.59 -0.28 -17.13
CA LEU A 424 -5.25 -0.98 -18.36
C LEU A 424 -5.93 -2.34 -18.47
N LEU A 425 -5.84 -3.17 -17.42
CA LEU A 425 -6.43 -4.51 -17.39
C LEU A 425 -7.97 -4.47 -17.27
N GLY A 426 -8.52 -3.42 -16.66
CA GLY A 426 -9.96 -3.15 -16.60
C GLY A 426 -10.54 -2.91 -18.00
N TRP A 427 -9.88 -2.10 -18.80
CA TRP A 427 -10.29 -1.86 -20.19
C TRP A 427 -10.18 -3.12 -21.05
N GLN A 428 -9.11 -3.91 -20.89
CA GLN A 428 -8.97 -5.17 -21.63
C GLN A 428 -10.22 -6.07 -21.52
N ARG A 429 -10.87 -6.09 -20.36
CA ARG A 429 -12.06 -6.90 -20.11
C ARG A 429 -13.32 -6.37 -20.78
N GLN A 430 -13.35 -5.07 -21.10
CA GLN A 430 -14.51 -4.41 -21.69
C GLN A 430 -14.52 -4.52 -23.22
N PHE A 431 -13.36 -4.71 -23.85
CA PHE A 431 -13.27 -4.77 -25.29
C PHE A 431 -13.37 -6.19 -25.83
N PRO A 432 -14.13 -6.39 -26.92
CA PRO A 432 -14.18 -7.67 -27.63
C PRO A 432 -12.78 -8.06 -28.13
N ALA A 433 -12.42 -9.32 -28.00
CA ALA A 433 -11.10 -9.83 -28.40
C ALA A 433 -10.74 -9.54 -29.88
N HIS A 434 -11.72 -9.49 -30.77
CA HIS A 434 -11.46 -9.22 -32.17
C HIS A 434 -10.98 -7.79 -32.46
N LEU A 435 -11.37 -6.79 -31.65
CA LEU A 435 -10.91 -5.41 -31.80
C LEU A 435 -9.50 -5.20 -31.25
N MET A 436 -9.09 -6.05 -30.31
CA MET A 436 -7.73 -6.02 -29.75
C MET A 436 -6.72 -6.70 -30.70
N ARG A 437 -7.20 -7.58 -31.59
CA ARG A 437 -6.35 -8.22 -32.60
C ARG A 437 -5.75 -7.19 -33.55
N GLY A 438 -4.44 -7.25 -33.71
CA GLY A 438 -3.70 -6.28 -34.54
C GLY A 438 -3.29 -4.99 -33.81
N GLN A 439 -3.79 -4.73 -32.61
CA GLN A 439 -3.40 -3.58 -31.80
C GLN A 439 -2.16 -3.91 -30.94
N VAL A 440 -1.04 -4.12 -31.61
CA VAL A 440 0.19 -4.67 -31.01
C VAL A 440 0.67 -3.84 -29.83
N THR A 441 0.64 -2.51 -29.91
CA THR A 441 1.06 -1.60 -28.83
C THR A 441 0.26 -1.80 -27.55
N ILE A 442 -1.05 -1.97 -27.66
CA ILE A 442 -1.93 -2.22 -26.52
C ILE A 442 -1.66 -3.59 -25.93
N THR A 443 -1.55 -4.59 -26.82
CA THR A 443 -1.36 -5.98 -26.41
C THR A 443 0.01 -6.17 -25.71
N LEU A 444 1.06 -5.48 -26.18
CA LEU A 444 2.36 -5.41 -25.51
C LEU A 444 2.28 -4.73 -24.13
N ALA A 445 1.57 -3.61 -24.03
CA ALA A 445 1.36 -2.95 -22.74
C ALA A 445 0.61 -3.86 -21.75
N ILE A 446 -0.39 -4.60 -22.22
CA ILE A 446 -1.11 -5.60 -21.41
C ILE A 446 -0.15 -6.73 -20.99
N ALA A 447 0.70 -7.23 -21.90
CA ALA A 447 1.69 -8.26 -21.57
C ALA A 447 2.68 -7.78 -20.49
N TRP A 448 3.17 -6.53 -20.60
CA TRP A 448 3.95 -5.88 -19.55
C TRP A 448 3.20 -5.83 -18.21
N GLY A 449 1.95 -5.38 -18.25
CA GLY A 449 1.09 -5.32 -17.08
C GLY A 449 0.90 -6.67 -16.41
N MET A 450 0.63 -7.72 -17.19
CA MET A 450 0.49 -9.10 -16.69
C MET A 450 1.81 -9.65 -16.10
N ALA A 451 2.94 -9.40 -16.76
CA ALA A 451 4.25 -9.83 -16.28
C ALA A 451 4.60 -9.19 -14.94
N LEU A 452 4.42 -7.88 -14.81
CA LEU A 452 4.66 -7.12 -13.58
C LEU A 452 3.64 -7.45 -12.47
N ALA A 453 2.43 -7.90 -12.85
CA ALA A 453 1.41 -8.42 -11.95
C ALA A 453 1.63 -9.86 -11.52
N MET A 454 2.77 -10.47 -11.85
CA MET A 454 3.10 -11.90 -11.59
C MET A 454 2.10 -12.90 -12.24
N ARG A 455 1.35 -12.47 -13.27
CA ARG A 455 0.44 -13.31 -14.07
C ARG A 455 1.17 -13.88 -15.28
N PHE A 456 2.19 -14.70 -15.03
CA PHE A 456 3.15 -15.13 -16.02
C PHE A 456 2.55 -15.94 -17.17
N ASP A 457 1.68 -16.89 -16.87
CA ASP A 457 1.07 -17.76 -17.89
C ASP A 457 0.25 -16.94 -18.91
N GLU A 458 -0.48 -15.91 -18.42
CA GLU A 458 -1.27 -15.03 -19.27
C GLU A 458 -0.38 -14.09 -20.08
N ALA A 459 0.67 -13.53 -19.45
CA ALA A 459 1.64 -12.71 -20.18
C ALA A 459 2.28 -13.48 -21.32
N LEU A 460 2.73 -14.71 -21.07
CA LEU A 460 3.36 -15.57 -22.08
C LEU A 460 2.39 -15.95 -23.22
N ALA A 461 1.14 -16.26 -22.89
CA ALA A 461 0.11 -16.56 -23.89
C ALA A 461 -0.14 -15.38 -24.84
N ILE A 462 -0.18 -14.15 -24.30
CA ILE A 462 -0.31 -12.93 -25.09
C ILE A 462 0.90 -12.75 -26.01
N LEU A 463 2.11 -12.94 -25.51
CA LEU A 463 3.33 -12.83 -26.31
C LEU A 463 3.39 -13.86 -27.45
N ASP A 464 2.96 -15.10 -27.18
CA ASP A 464 2.88 -16.15 -28.21
C ASP A 464 1.85 -15.81 -29.31
N GLU A 465 0.76 -15.13 -28.96
CA GLU A 465 -0.22 -14.63 -29.94
C GLU A 465 0.37 -13.51 -30.79
N ILE A 466 1.03 -12.51 -30.19
CA ILE A 466 1.67 -11.40 -30.89
C ILE A 466 2.73 -11.92 -31.87
N GLU A 467 3.58 -12.86 -31.46
CA GLU A 467 4.63 -13.41 -32.32
C GLU A 467 4.07 -14.22 -33.49
N ARG A 468 2.98 -14.98 -33.29
CA ARG A 468 2.27 -15.69 -34.36
C ARG A 468 1.68 -14.75 -35.41
N ASP A 469 1.04 -13.67 -34.91
CA ASP A 469 0.36 -12.71 -35.78
C ASP A 469 1.35 -11.82 -36.57
N THR A 470 2.51 -11.53 -35.95
CA THR A 470 3.54 -10.70 -36.59
C THR A 470 4.30 -11.45 -37.70
N GLY A 471 4.27 -12.80 -37.72
CA GLY A 471 4.90 -13.64 -38.75
C GLY A 471 6.42 -13.47 -38.87
N PRO A 472 7.10 -14.19 -39.75
CA PRO A 472 8.55 -14.10 -39.93
C PRO A 472 9.03 -12.91 -40.76
N GLY A 473 8.22 -11.88 -40.94
CA GLY A 473 8.53 -10.71 -41.77
C GLY A 473 9.76 -9.92 -41.36
N SER A 474 10.49 -9.38 -42.35
CA SER A 474 11.76 -8.64 -42.15
C SER A 474 11.58 -7.12 -42.00
N SER A 475 10.41 -6.60 -41.69
CA SER A 475 10.23 -5.16 -41.49
C SER A 475 10.84 -4.72 -40.15
N ASP A 476 11.37 -3.48 -40.11
CA ASP A 476 11.92 -2.92 -38.88
C ASP A 476 10.90 -2.88 -37.75
N ALA A 477 9.63 -2.61 -38.07
CA ALA A 477 8.54 -2.62 -37.11
C ALA A 477 8.30 -4.01 -36.51
N ALA A 478 8.23 -5.08 -37.32
CA ALA A 478 8.11 -6.46 -36.87
C ALA A 478 9.30 -6.88 -35.99
N GLY A 479 10.49 -6.39 -36.32
CA GLY A 479 11.69 -6.58 -35.53
C GLY A 479 11.60 -5.91 -34.15
N ASN A 480 11.05 -4.70 -34.03
CA ASN A 480 10.88 -4.00 -32.76
C ASN A 480 9.86 -4.70 -31.85
N ILE A 481 8.74 -5.16 -32.43
CA ILE A 481 7.72 -5.91 -31.69
C ILE A 481 8.32 -7.19 -31.08
N ARG A 482 9.06 -7.97 -31.87
CA ARG A 482 9.71 -9.19 -31.36
C ARG A 482 10.74 -8.88 -30.30
N TRP A 483 11.49 -7.80 -30.46
CA TRP A 483 12.45 -7.35 -29.46
C TRP A 483 11.77 -7.05 -28.12
N GLU A 484 10.64 -6.35 -28.17
CA GLU A 484 9.88 -6.04 -26.95
C GLU A 484 9.25 -7.30 -26.33
N CYS A 485 8.73 -8.23 -27.14
CA CYS A 485 8.28 -9.54 -26.66
C CYS A 485 9.41 -10.29 -25.91
N GLN A 486 10.62 -10.28 -26.48
CA GLN A 486 11.77 -10.92 -25.83
C GLN A 486 12.16 -10.16 -24.54
N ALA A 487 12.10 -8.84 -24.52
CA ALA A 487 12.31 -8.05 -23.29
C ALA A 487 11.35 -8.48 -22.18
N ILE A 488 10.05 -8.58 -22.47
CA ILE A 488 9.04 -9.05 -21.49
C ILE A 488 9.33 -10.49 -21.06
N ARG A 489 9.66 -11.39 -21.98
CA ARG A 489 10.03 -12.78 -21.64
C ARG A 489 11.25 -12.85 -20.73
N SER A 490 12.22 -11.95 -20.92
CA SER A 490 13.39 -11.89 -20.05
C SER A 490 13.02 -11.51 -18.62
N VAL A 491 12.10 -10.55 -18.47
CA VAL A 491 11.57 -10.14 -17.15
C VAL A 491 10.76 -11.27 -16.52
N VAL A 492 9.88 -11.93 -17.27
CA VAL A 492 9.14 -13.09 -16.77
C VAL A 492 10.08 -14.17 -16.27
N ALA A 493 11.11 -14.53 -17.04
CA ALA A 493 12.10 -15.52 -16.63
C ALA A 493 12.84 -15.10 -15.34
N ALA A 494 13.23 -13.81 -15.22
CA ALA A 494 13.88 -13.30 -14.03
C ALA A 494 12.96 -13.36 -12.79
N LEU A 495 11.69 -12.99 -12.94
CA LEU A 495 10.70 -13.02 -11.87
C LEU A 495 10.27 -14.44 -11.46
N GLN A 496 10.42 -15.41 -12.38
CA GLN A 496 10.28 -16.85 -12.12
C GLN A 496 11.54 -17.51 -11.54
N ASP A 497 12.59 -16.73 -11.26
CA ASP A 497 13.87 -17.19 -10.72
C ASP A 497 14.71 -18.04 -11.70
N ASP A 498 14.44 -17.95 -12.99
CA ASP A 498 15.17 -18.64 -14.06
C ASP A 498 16.27 -17.71 -14.64
N ALA A 499 17.33 -17.52 -13.85
CA ALA A 499 18.41 -16.60 -14.19
C ALA A 499 19.15 -16.94 -15.51
N PRO A 500 19.45 -18.21 -15.85
CA PRO A 500 20.09 -18.55 -17.13
C PRO A 500 19.24 -18.20 -18.35
N ARG A 501 17.95 -18.52 -18.30
CA ARG A 501 17.02 -18.20 -19.37
C ARG A 501 16.83 -16.69 -19.50
N ALA A 502 16.69 -16.00 -18.36
CA ALA A 502 16.61 -14.54 -18.31
C ALA A 502 17.83 -13.89 -18.95
N LEU A 503 19.05 -14.39 -18.65
CA LEU A 503 20.29 -13.88 -19.20
C LEU A 503 20.38 -14.08 -20.72
N ALA A 504 20.10 -15.30 -21.19
CA ALA A 504 20.18 -15.61 -22.61
C ALA A 504 19.26 -14.71 -23.45
N ILE A 505 18.02 -14.50 -22.97
CA ILE A 505 17.05 -13.65 -23.65
C ILE A 505 17.46 -12.17 -23.56
N ALA A 506 17.84 -11.69 -22.38
CA ALA A 506 18.17 -10.30 -22.14
C ALA A 506 19.44 -9.85 -22.89
N GLN A 507 20.47 -10.69 -22.98
CA GLN A 507 21.67 -10.42 -23.75
C GLN A 507 21.37 -10.25 -25.23
N ALA A 508 20.57 -11.17 -25.79
CA ALA A 508 20.14 -11.04 -27.20
C ALA A 508 19.34 -9.76 -27.44
N CYS A 509 18.58 -9.28 -26.44
CA CYS A 509 17.90 -7.99 -26.54
C CYS A 509 18.89 -6.80 -26.55
N LEU A 510 19.94 -6.82 -25.74
CA LEU A 510 20.93 -5.73 -25.65
C LEU A 510 21.89 -5.65 -26.83
N GLU A 511 22.07 -6.73 -27.59
CA GLU A 511 22.86 -6.72 -28.85
C GLU A 511 22.23 -5.85 -29.92
N ARG A 512 20.94 -5.59 -29.80
CA ARG A 512 20.19 -4.72 -30.72
C ARG A 512 20.04 -3.33 -30.13
N SER A 513 20.38 -2.30 -30.91
CA SER A 513 20.15 -0.92 -30.53
C SER A 513 18.64 -0.63 -30.49
N SER A 514 18.16 -0.11 -29.39
CA SER A 514 16.78 0.37 -29.22
C SER A 514 16.77 1.83 -28.79
N THR A 515 15.76 2.57 -29.23
CA THR A 515 15.51 3.97 -28.82
C THR A 515 14.65 4.04 -27.57
N ASP A 516 14.08 2.92 -27.12
CA ASP A 516 13.28 2.87 -25.90
C ASP A 516 14.19 2.71 -24.68
N SER A 517 14.42 3.83 -24.00
CA SER A 517 15.28 3.89 -22.81
C SER A 517 14.71 3.12 -21.62
N TRP A 518 13.38 3.07 -21.45
CA TRP A 518 12.74 2.37 -20.35
C TRP A 518 12.94 0.86 -20.45
N THR A 519 12.53 0.26 -21.55
CA THR A 519 12.67 -1.18 -21.78
C THR A 519 14.16 -1.60 -21.76
N THR A 520 15.05 -0.80 -22.35
CA THR A 520 16.50 -1.06 -22.33
C THR A 520 17.07 -1.08 -20.90
N ASN A 521 16.64 -0.16 -20.05
CA ASN A 521 17.01 -0.16 -18.62
C ASN A 521 16.52 -1.39 -17.88
N VAL A 522 15.26 -1.78 -18.10
CA VAL A 522 14.68 -2.98 -17.50
C VAL A 522 15.47 -4.22 -17.91
N VAL A 523 15.75 -4.39 -19.20
CA VAL A 523 16.55 -5.53 -19.72
C VAL A 523 17.97 -5.52 -19.16
N SER A 524 18.60 -4.34 -19.05
CA SER A 524 19.94 -4.22 -18.46
C SER A 524 19.96 -4.67 -16.98
N ASN A 525 18.89 -4.40 -16.23
CA ASN A 525 18.76 -4.89 -14.86
C ASN A 525 18.53 -6.42 -14.81
N VAL A 526 17.82 -6.99 -15.77
CA VAL A 526 17.69 -8.45 -15.90
C VAL A 526 19.07 -9.10 -16.12
N VAL A 527 19.91 -8.51 -16.97
CA VAL A 527 21.30 -8.99 -17.18
C VAL A 527 22.12 -8.91 -15.89
N ARG A 528 22.01 -7.79 -15.13
CA ARG A 528 22.70 -7.67 -13.83
C ARG A 528 22.21 -8.71 -12.82
N PHE A 529 20.90 -8.91 -12.74
CA PHE A 529 20.31 -9.94 -11.89
C PHE A 529 20.86 -11.32 -12.20
N ALA A 530 20.87 -11.69 -13.48
CA ALA A 530 21.35 -12.99 -13.90
C ALA A 530 22.85 -13.19 -13.65
N HIS A 531 23.67 -12.17 -13.89
CA HIS A 531 25.10 -12.21 -13.56
C HIS A 531 25.35 -12.33 -12.06
N TRP A 532 24.57 -11.61 -11.24
CA TRP A 532 24.61 -11.76 -9.80
C TRP A 532 24.31 -13.20 -9.37
N LYS A 533 23.22 -13.79 -9.88
CA LYS A 533 22.84 -15.19 -9.57
C LYS A 533 23.87 -16.22 -10.05
N ALA A 534 24.52 -15.96 -11.17
CA ALA A 534 25.59 -16.80 -11.67
C ALA A 534 26.94 -16.63 -10.92
N GLY A 535 27.05 -15.65 -10.01
CA GLY A 535 28.32 -15.30 -9.35
C GLY A 535 29.32 -14.60 -10.27
N ASN A 536 28.90 -14.17 -11.46
CA ASN A 536 29.77 -13.45 -12.40
C ASN A 536 29.80 -11.95 -12.09
N LEU A 537 30.44 -11.60 -10.97
CA LEU A 537 30.53 -10.24 -10.48
C LEU A 537 31.21 -9.27 -11.47
N ARG A 538 32.24 -9.75 -12.19
CA ARG A 538 32.92 -8.96 -13.20
C ARG A 538 31.96 -8.49 -14.30
N ALA A 539 31.14 -9.39 -14.80
CA ALA A 539 30.16 -9.06 -15.84
C ALA A 539 29.01 -8.19 -15.28
N LEU A 540 28.62 -8.41 -14.03
CA LEU A 540 27.63 -7.56 -13.35
C LEU A 540 28.09 -6.09 -13.33
N TYR A 541 29.32 -5.82 -12.87
CA TYR A 541 29.85 -4.46 -12.81
C TYR A 541 30.16 -3.88 -14.20
N ALA A 542 30.48 -4.73 -15.19
CA ALA A 542 30.72 -4.32 -16.56
C ALA A 542 29.43 -4.00 -17.35
N THR A 543 28.26 -4.41 -16.84
CA THR A 543 26.98 -4.13 -17.51
C THR A 543 26.75 -2.61 -17.60
N PRO A 544 26.50 -2.05 -18.82
CA PRO A 544 26.41 -0.62 -19.00
C PRO A 544 25.34 0.03 -18.13
N TRP A 545 25.64 1.22 -17.67
CA TRP A 545 24.66 2.07 -16.99
C TRP A 545 23.81 2.79 -18.03
N ILE A 546 22.52 2.59 -17.97
CA ILE A 546 21.52 3.24 -18.79
C ILE A 546 20.44 3.78 -17.82
N PRO A 547 20.11 5.05 -17.83
CA PRO A 547 20.57 6.14 -18.70
C PRO A 547 21.96 6.69 -18.36
N TYR A 548 22.52 7.48 -19.29
CA TYR A 548 23.84 8.10 -19.13
C TYR A 548 23.80 9.48 -18.45
N SER A 549 22.62 9.96 -18.06
CA SER A 549 22.46 11.25 -17.41
C SER A 549 21.67 11.13 -16.10
N LEU A 550 22.00 12.02 -15.15
CA LEU A 550 21.29 12.11 -13.87
C LEU A 550 19.81 12.49 -14.05
N GLU A 551 19.49 13.25 -15.08
CA GLU A 551 18.13 13.70 -15.39
C GLU A 551 17.26 12.54 -15.91
N GLU A 552 17.81 11.67 -16.73
CA GLU A 552 17.13 10.46 -17.18
C GLU A 552 16.99 9.43 -16.05
N ASP A 553 17.97 9.35 -15.15
CA ASP A 553 17.91 8.50 -13.96
C ASP A 553 16.76 8.91 -13.03
N GLN A 554 16.52 10.22 -12.89
CA GLN A 554 15.38 10.74 -12.13
C GLN A 554 14.01 10.46 -12.79
N ARG A 555 13.96 10.32 -14.11
CA ARG A 555 12.73 9.92 -14.83
C ARG A 555 12.46 8.43 -14.74
N ASN A 556 13.49 7.62 -14.59
CA ASN A 556 13.44 6.16 -14.53
C ASN A 556 13.75 5.62 -13.11
N VAL A 557 13.20 6.25 -12.09
CA VAL A 557 13.48 5.94 -10.67
C VAL A 557 13.39 4.46 -10.36
N PHE A 558 12.37 3.78 -10.87
CA PHE A 558 12.18 2.36 -10.66
C PHE A 558 13.39 1.52 -11.12
N ALA A 559 13.86 1.73 -12.36
CA ALA A 559 15.02 1.00 -12.89
C ALA A 559 16.31 1.32 -12.12
N SER A 560 16.48 2.55 -11.63
CA SER A 560 17.65 2.99 -10.86
C SER A 560 17.69 2.37 -9.47
N VAL A 561 16.54 2.28 -8.80
CA VAL A 561 16.39 1.59 -7.51
C VAL A 561 16.77 0.12 -7.64
N TYR A 562 16.27 -0.58 -8.67
CA TYR A 562 16.65 -1.97 -8.93
C TYR A 562 18.14 -2.15 -9.18
N ARG A 563 18.76 -1.25 -9.94
CA ARG A 563 20.21 -1.27 -10.19
C ARG A 563 21.01 -1.18 -8.90
N LEU A 564 20.70 -0.19 -8.05
CA LEU A 564 21.36 -0.01 -6.76
C LEU A 564 21.16 -1.23 -5.84
N CYS A 565 19.96 -1.79 -5.85
CA CYS A 565 19.66 -3.01 -5.10
C CYS A 565 20.56 -4.18 -5.54
N LEU A 566 20.70 -4.41 -6.84
CA LEU A 566 21.54 -5.48 -7.37
C LEU A 566 23.04 -5.28 -7.09
N LEU A 567 23.52 -4.04 -7.16
CA LEU A 567 24.89 -3.69 -6.76
C LEU A 567 25.10 -3.96 -5.27
N GLY A 568 24.17 -3.53 -4.42
CA GLY A 568 24.23 -3.81 -2.98
C GLY A 568 24.22 -5.31 -2.67
N HIS A 569 23.44 -6.12 -3.38
CA HIS A 569 23.47 -7.57 -3.27
C HIS A 569 24.84 -8.17 -3.64
N ALA A 570 25.45 -7.69 -4.70
CA ALA A 570 26.76 -8.14 -5.13
C ALA A 570 27.85 -7.84 -4.08
N GLU A 571 27.80 -6.66 -3.47
CA GLU A 571 28.73 -6.28 -2.39
C GLU A 571 28.47 -7.07 -1.09
N MET A 572 27.19 -7.30 -0.77
CA MET A 572 26.83 -8.11 0.40
C MET A 572 27.30 -9.56 0.25
N GLN A 573 27.23 -10.12 -0.96
CA GLN A 573 27.73 -11.47 -1.27
C GLN A 573 29.24 -11.59 -1.04
N GLN A 574 30.00 -10.53 -1.34
CA GLN A 574 31.44 -10.40 -1.10
C GLN A 574 31.80 -9.95 0.32
N MET A 575 30.81 -9.81 1.21
CA MET A 575 30.97 -9.36 2.59
C MET A 575 31.43 -7.91 2.77
N HIS A 576 31.27 -7.07 1.75
CA HIS A 576 31.52 -5.64 1.80
C HIS A 576 30.30 -4.90 2.40
N PHE A 577 29.93 -5.22 3.65
CA PHE A 577 28.69 -4.74 4.29
C PHE A 577 28.52 -3.22 4.30
N THR A 578 29.59 -2.46 4.53
CA THR A 578 29.53 -1.00 4.53
C THR A 578 29.17 -0.44 3.16
N LEU A 579 29.71 -1.02 2.10
CA LEU A 579 29.40 -0.58 0.73
C LEU A 579 28.00 -1.04 0.31
N ALA A 580 27.61 -2.25 0.69
CA ALA A 580 26.25 -2.78 0.49
C ALA A 580 25.21 -1.88 1.18
N GLU A 581 25.42 -1.54 2.46
CA GLU A 581 24.54 -0.66 3.23
C GLU A 581 24.40 0.73 2.56
N ARG A 582 25.49 1.26 2.01
CA ARG A 582 25.47 2.52 1.26
C ARG A 582 24.57 2.42 0.02
N TYR A 583 24.72 1.37 -0.81
CA TYR A 583 23.88 1.18 -2.00
C TYR A 583 22.41 1.01 -1.65
N PHE A 584 22.09 0.22 -0.63
CA PHE A 584 20.72 0.04 -0.18
C PHE A 584 20.12 1.31 0.40
N THR A 585 20.87 2.08 1.19
CA THR A 585 20.44 3.37 1.74
C THR A 585 20.18 4.39 0.63
N GLU A 586 21.08 4.48 -0.35
CA GLU A 586 20.91 5.36 -1.51
C GLU A 586 19.67 4.99 -2.32
N SER A 587 19.44 3.68 -2.52
CA SER A 587 18.26 3.15 -3.18
C SER A 587 16.96 3.53 -2.46
N ILE A 588 16.90 3.35 -1.13
CA ILE A 588 15.73 3.72 -0.33
C ILE A 588 15.50 5.23 -0.37
N GLN A 589 16.54 6.05 -0.18
CA GLN A 589 16.41 7.50 -0.23
C GLN A 589 15.94 8.00 -1.60
N LEU A 590 16.37 7.36 -2.68
CA LEU A 590 15.88 7.66 -4.02
C LEU A 590 14.40 7.31 -4.15
N ALA A 591 14.00 6.13 -3.69
CA ALA A 591 12.62 5.68 -3.69
C ALA A 591 11.72 6.59 -2.84
N GLU A 592 12.12 6.89 -1.61
CA GLU A 592 11.36 7.74 -0.68
C GLU A 592 11.11 9.15 -1.22
N ARG A 593 12.11 9.76 -1.86
CA ARG A 593 11.98 11.11 -2.42
C ARG A 593 10.96 11.18 -3.55
N HIS A 594 10.81 10.13 -4.34
CA HIS A 594 9.97 10.14 -5.54
C HIS A 594 8.63 9.44 -5.35
N ALA A 595 8.57 8.49 -4.44
CA ALA A 595 7.49 7.54 -4.33
C ALA A 595 6.99 7.33 -2.90
N GLY A 596 7.71 7.88 -1.92
CA GLY A 596 7.37 7.80 -0.50
C GLY A 596 8.00 6.62 0.25
N PRO A 597 7.97 6.69 1.61
CA PRO A 597 8.76 5.78 2.47
C PRO A 597 8.27 4.33 2.50
N LYS A 598 7.04 4.05 2.09
CA LYS A 598 6.48 2.68 2.05
C LYS A 598 6.07 2.27 0.64
N SER A 599 6.79 2.77 -0.34
CA SER A 599 6.65 2.37 -1.74
C SER A 599 7.23 0.97 -2.00
N ILE A 600 6.79 0.34 -3.09
CA ILE A 600 7.39 -0.93 -3.56
C ILE A 600 8.90 -0.74 -3.77
N SER A 601 9.28 0.39 -4.33
CA SER A 601 10.68 0.72 -4.58
C SER A 601 11.49 0.83 -3.29
N ALA A 602 10.94 1.44 -2.23
CA ALA A 602 11.59 1.50 -0.91
C ALA A 602 11.63 0.11 -0.23
N ALA A 603 10.52 -0.64 -0.31
CA ALA A 603 10.42 -1.98 0.24
C ALA A 603 11.37 -3.00 -0.41
N LEU A 604 11.84 -2.73 -1.63
CA LEU A 604 12.77 -3.62 -2.34
C LEU A 604 14.09 -3.81 -1.57
N CYS A 605 14.67 -2.74 -1.03
CA CYS A 605 15.98 -2.76 -0.38
C CYS A 605 15.90 -2.85 1.16
N ALA A 606 14.76 -2.59 1.76
CA ALA A 606 14.60 -2.61 3.21
C ALA A 606 14.97 -3.96 3.86
N PRO A 607 14.61 -5.13 3.30
CA PRO A 607 15.03 -6.43 3.85
C PRO A 607 16.55 -6.60 3.90
N MET A 608 17.27 -6.01 2.96
CA MET A 608 18.73 -6.08 2.90
C MET A 608 19.37 -5.27 4.02
N ILE A 609 18.87 -4.07 4.28
CA ILE A 609 19.31 -3.26 5.42
C ILE A 609 18.96 -3.98 6.73
N ALA A 610 17.76 -4.53 6.85
CA ALA A 610 17.37 -5.30 8.02
C ALA A 610 18.26 -6.52 8.24
N GLN A 611 18.71 -7.21 7.18
CA GLN A 611 19.70 -8.31 7.26
C GLN A 611 21.04 -7.80 7.81
N ILE A 612 21.52 -6.64 7.36
CA ILE A 612 22.78 -6.06 7.86
C ILE A 612 22.62 -5.69 9.33
N TRP A 613 21.54 -5.03 9.73
CA TRP A 613 21.26 -4.69 11.11
C TRP A 613 21.10 -5.92 12.01
N TYR A 614 20.45 -6.95 11.47
CA TYR A 614 20.38 -8.26 12.16
C TYR A 614 21.77 -8.82 12.43
N GLU A 615 22.68 -8.84 11.41
CA GLU A 615 24.06 -9.29 11.61
C GLU A 615 24.85 -8.41 12.60
N GLN A 616 24.48 -7.14 12.73
CA GLN A 616 25.06 -6.23 13.73
C GLN A 616 24.45 -6.38 15.15
N GLY A 617 23.40 -7.20 15.30
CA GLY A 617 22.69 -7.38 16.58
C GLY A 617 21.62 -6.32 16.88
N ARG A 618 21.32 -5.45 15.92
CA ARG A 618 20.30 -4.38 16.01
C ARG A 618 18.90 -4.94 15.69
N LEU A 619 18.40 -5.83 16.57
CA LEU A 619 17.20 -6.61 16.29
C LEU A 619 15.92 -5.77 16.26
N ASP A 620 15.80 -4.81 17.19
CA ASP A 620 14.58 -3.97 17.29
C ASP A 620 14.42 -3.06 16.08
N GLU A 621 15.52 -2.48 15.59
CA GLU A 621 15.52 -1.63 14.40
C GLU A 621 15.22 -2.45 13.12
N ALA A 622 15.81 -3.65 13.01
CA ALA A 622 15.57 -4.54 11.89
C ALA A 622 14.09 -5.00 11.84
N GLU A 623 13.52 -5.32 12.99
CA GLU A 623 12.12 -5.75 13.09
C GLU A 623 11.17 -4.59 12.79
N ALA A 624 11.37 -3.41 13.40
CA ALA A 624 10.51 -2.25 13.16
C ALA A 624 10.44 -1.89 11.67
N LEU A 625 11.60 -1.88 10.99
CA LEU A 625 11.65 -1.62 9.55
C LEU A 625 10.87 -2.65 8.73
N LEU A 626 11.00 -3.94 9.06
CA LEU A 626 10.35 -5.00 8.29
C LEU A 626 8.85 -5.11 8.56
N VAL A 627 8.43 -5.04 9.83
CA VAL A 627 7.00 -5.15 10.19
C VAL A 627 6.17 -4.10 9.45
N ASP A 628 6.70 -2.89 9.38
CA ASP A 628 6.07 -1.77 8.68
C ASP A 628 5.93 -2.01 7.16
N LEU A 629 6.84 -2.76 6.57
CA LEU A 629 6.92 -2.95 5.12
C LEU A 629 6.44 -4.33 4.64
N MET A 630 6.14 -5.27 5.55
CA MET A 630 5.71 -6.63 5.18
C MET A 630 4.51 -6.65 4.22
N PRO A 631 3.46 -5.83 4.39
CA PRO A 631 2.33 -5.82 3.46
C PRO A 631 2.76 -5.49 2.01
N VAL A 632 3.74 -4.60 1.85
CA VAL A 632 4.29 -4.24 0.54
C VAL A 632 5.21 -5.33 0.00
N ILE A 633 6.04 -5.91 0.88
CA ILE A 633 6.99 -6.97 0.52
C ILE A 633 6.23 -8.18 -0.01
N ASP A 634 5.18 -8.61 0.69
CA ASP A 634 4.36 -9.75 0.27
C ASP A 634 3.65 -9.53 -1.05
N LEU A 635 3.43 -8.28 -1.41
CA LEU A 635 2.64 -7.93 -2.57
C LEU A 635 3.41 -7.95 -3.88
N ALA A 636 4.55 -7.25 -3.92
CA ALA A 636 5.16 -6.88 -5.21
C ALA A 636 6.69 -6.90 -5.19
N VAL A 637 7.32 -7.35 -4.10
CA VAL A 637 8.76 -7.35 -3.99
C VAL A 637 9.34 -8.67 -4.50
N LEU A 638 10.59 -8.62 -4.99
CA LEU A 638 11.30 -9.77 -5.55
C LEU A 638 11.51 -10.88 -4.52
N LEU A 639 11.64 -12.10 -5.03
CA LEU A 639 11.88 -13.30 -4.23
C LEU A 639 13.03 -13.16 -3.21
N ASP A 640 14.16 -12.59 -3.61
CA ASP A 640 15.32 -12.45 -2.71
C ASP A 640 15.03 -11.55 -1.51
N SER A 641 14.38 -10.42 -1.75
CA SER A 641 13.98 -9.49 -0.68
C SER A 641 12.94 -10.13 0.25
N THR A 642 11.95 -10.79 -0.31
CA THR A 642 10.89 -11.49 0.44
C THR A 642 11.49 -12.61 1.33
N LEU A 643 12.35 -13.44 0.76
CA LEU A 643 13.02 -14.52 1.49
C LEU A 643 13.87 -14.00 2.64
N ILE A 644 14.58 -12.91 2.44
CA ILE A 644 15.41 -12.29 3.49
C ILE A 644 14.53 -11.68 4.57
N ALA A 645 13.44 -10.98 4.21
CA ALA A 645 12.50 -10.39 5.18
C ALA A 645 11.95 -11.46 6.14
N TYR A 646 11.38 -12.51 5.58
CA TYR A 646 10.83 -13.59 6.40
C TYR A 646 11.89 -14.28 7.25
N ARG A 647 13.07 -14.57 6.69
CA ARG A 647 14.16 -15.18 7.43
C ARG A 647 14.62 -14.33 8.62
N VAL A 648 14.76 -13.03 8.44
CA VAL A 648 15.15 -12.10 9.51
C VAL A 648 14.09 -12.06 10.60
N LEU A 649 12.81 -11.89 10.24
CA LEU A 649 11.71 -11.86 11.20
C LEU A 649 11.55 -13.18 11.97
N VAL A 650 11.63 -14.33 11.28
CA VAL A 650 11.59 -15.66 11.93
C VAL A 650 12.71 -15.79 12.95
N ARG A 651 13.92 -15.38 12.59
CA ARG A 651 15.07 -15.47 13.50
C ARG A 651 15.00 -14.51 14.68
N ILE A 652 14.44 -13.31 14.48
CA ILE A 652 14.16 -12.37 15.57
C ILE A 652 13.11 -12.97 16.51
N ALA A 653 12.04 -13.57 15.99
CA ALA A 653 11.04 -14.23 16.82
C ALA A 653 11.63 -15.38 17.63
N ILE A 654 12.50 -16.22 17.02
CA ILE A 654 13.23 -17.28 17.74
C ILE A 654 14.13 -16.68 18.82
N ALA A 655 14.86 -15.62 18.53
CA ALA A 655 15.76 -14.95 19.49
C ALA A 655 15.01 -14.37 20.70
N ARG A 656 13.71 -14.03 20.53
CA ARG A 656 12.82 -13.57 21.60
C ARG A 656 12.02 -14.68 22.27
N ALA A 657 12.29 -15.93 21.94
CA ALA A 657 11.57 -17.13 22.40
C ALA A 657 10.06 -17.12 22.04
N ASP A 658 9.67 -16.41 20.97
CA ASP A 658 8.31 -16.35 20.42
C ASP A 658 8.17 -17.38 19.28
N ALA A 659 8.01 -18.64 19.67
CA ALA A 659 7.90 -19.76 18.73
C ALA A 659 6.59 -19.71 17.92
N GLU A 660 5.47 -19.23 18.52
CA GLU A 660 4.18 -19.12 17.86
C GLU A 660 4.26 -18.15 16.68
N ARG A 661 4.85 -16.99 16.89
CA ARG A 661 5.09 -16.00 15.83
C ARG A 661 6.04 -16.53 14.76
N ALA A 662 7.10 -17.24 15.15
CA ALA A 662 8.03 -17.85 14.19
C ALA A 662 7.32 -18.83 13.25
N TYR A 663 6.46 -19.72 13.79
CA TYR A 663 5.66 -20.64 12.98
C TYR A 663 4.66 -19.90 12.08
N ALA A 664 3.95 -18.91 12.59
CA ALA A 664 3.01 -18.11 11.80
C ALA A 664 3.70 -17.44 10.60
N LEU A 665 4.88 -16.86 10.79
CA LEU A 665 5.67 -16.26 9.72
C LEU A 665 6.14 -17.31 8.68
N LEU A 666 6.52 -18.50 9.13
CA LEU A 666 6.92 -19.59 8.24
C LEU A 666 5.73 -20.10 7.40
N ASP A 667 4.54 -20.19 8.00
CA ASP A 667 3.31 -20.58 7.30
C ASP A 667 2.90 -19.56 6.24
N GLN A 668 2.98 -18.27 6.56
CA GLN A 668 2.73 -17.18 5.62
C GLN A 668 3.71 -17.23 4.44
N ALA A 669 5.02 -17.34 4.72
CA ALA A 669 6.04 -17.44 3.69
C ALA A 669 5.85 -18.66 2.79
N GLN A 670 5.46 -19.80 3.37
CA GLN A 670 5.21 -21.03 2.60
C GLN A 670 3.99 -20.90 1.69
N ALA A 671 2.90 -20.33 2.19
CA ALA A 671 1.70 -20.05 1.40
C ALA A 671 2.01 -19.13 0.21
N LEU A 672 2.79 -18.08 0.45
CA LEU A 672 3.24 -17.18 -0.60
C LEU A 672 4.15 -17.88 -1.62
N GLY A 673 5.07 -18.75 -1.16
CA GLY A 673 5.95 -19.56 -2.01
C GLY A 673 5.16 -20.46 -2.98
N TYR A 674 4.12 -21.14 -2.48
CA TYR A 674 3.24 -21.95 -3.32
C TYR A 674 2.42 -21.11 -4.29
N ALA A 675 1.85 -20.00 -3.83
CA ALA A 675 1.03 -19.13 -4.67
C ALA A 675 1.82 -18.54 -5.86
N ARG A 676 3.12 -18.24 -5.66
CA ARG A 676 3.98 -17.63 -6.67
C ARG A 676 4.91 -18.62 -7.39
N ARG A 677 4.85 -19.92 -7.04
CA ARG A 677 5.77 -20.95 -7.55
C ARG A 677 7.24 -20.61 -7.27
N TRP A 678 7.53 -20.08 -6.08
CA TRP A 678 8.88 -19.72 -5.63
C TRP A 678 9.52 -20.84 -4.79
N ASP A 679 10.02 -21.84 -5.44
CA ASP A 679 10.60 -23.02 -4.79
C ASP A 679 11.76 -22.68 -3.86
N ARG A 680 12.53 -21.63 -4.15
CA ARG A 680 13.62 -21.18 -3.30
C ARG A 680 13.11 -20.56 -1.99
N LEU A 681 11.95 -19.89 -2.01
CA LEU A 681 11.30 -19.42 -0.77
C LEU A 681 10.84 -20.61 0.07
N ILE A 682 10.22 -21.60 -0.56
CA ILE A 682 9.76 -22.83 0.11
C ILE A 682 10.97 -23.55 0.74
N ALA A 683 12.08 -23.67 0.01
CA ALA A 683 13.30 -24.27 0.52
C ALA A 683 13.86 -23.52 1.75
N GLY A 684 13.89 -22.18 1.69
CA GLY A 684 14.29 -21.33 2.81
C GLY A 684 13.40 -21.50 4.05
N VAL A 685 12.09 -21.63 3.86
CA VAL A 685 11.13 -21.91 4.94
C VAL A 685 11.40 -23.28 5.57
N LEU A 686 11.60 -24.31 4.76
CA LEU A 686 11.84 -25.68 5.25
C LEU A 686 13.09 -25.78 6.09
N VAL A 687 14.17 -25.06 5.73
CA VAL A 687 15.41 -24.99 6.53
C VAL A 687 15.15 -24.34 7.90
N GLU A 688 14.52 -23.18 7.94
CA GLU A 688 14.29 -22.49 9.21
C GLU A 688 13.28 -23.26 10.09
N ARG A 689 12.28 -23.92 9.48
CA ARG A 689 11.33 -24.79 10.18
C ARG A 689 12.02 -26.04 10.75
N GLY A 690 12.89 -26.67 9.96
CA GLY A 690 13.70 -27.82 10.42
C GLY A 690 14.58 -27.45 11.61
N ARG A 691 15.18 -26.24 11.59
CA ARG A 691 15.96 -25.70 12.69
C ARG A 691 15.13 -25.52 13.96
N LEU A 692 13.92 -24.99 13.83
CA LEU A 692 13.00 -24.78 14.94
C LEU A 692 12.56 -26.12 15.56
N TYR A 693 12.23 -27.11 14.72
CA TYR A 693 11.93 -28.48 15.18
C TYR A 693 13.09 -29.11 15.96
N LEU A 694 14.33 -28.92 15.48
CA LEU A 694 15.50 -29.46 16.19
C LEU A 694 15.74 -28.76 17.54
N ALA A 695 15.48 -27.46 17.63
CA ALA A 695 15.55 -26.72 18.89
C ALA A 695 14.51 -27.21 19.92
N GLU A 696 13.37 -27.72 19.46
CA GLU A 696 12.31 -28.33 20.27
C GLU A 696 12.52 -29.86 20.49
N GLY A 697 13.59 -30.46 19.96
CA GLY A 697 13.86 -31.88 20.07
C GLY A 697 13.04 -32.76 19.13
N ARG A 698 12.33 -32.19 18.17
CA ARG A 698 11.45 -32.86 17.22
C ARG A 698 12.21 -33.31 15.96
N VAL A 699 13.08 -34.27 16.13
CA VAL A 699 13.99 -34.75 15.07
C VAL A 699 13.23 -35.40 13.90
N THR A 700 12.11 -36.04 14.13
CA THR A 700 11.29 -36.70 13.10
C THR A 700 10.72 -35.69 12.12
N GLU A 701 10.16 -34.57 12.62
CA GLU A 701 9.61 -33.50 11.79
C GLU A 701 10.70 -32.75 11.06
N ALA A 702 11.86 -32.54 11.69
CA ALA A 702 13.02 -31.96 11.01
C ALA A 702 13.50 -32.88 9.84
N SER A 703 13.51 -34.21 10.04
CA SER A 703 13.83 -35.18 8.96
C SER A 703 12.78 -35.11 7.83
N ALA A 704 11.52 -34.94 8.13
CA ALA A 704 10.48 -34.73 7.11
C ALA A 704 10.72 -33.48 6.27
N SER A 705 11.21 -32.38 6.88
CA SER A 705 11.59 -31.17 6.13
C SER A 705 12.76 -31.45 5.17
N VAL A 706 13.74 -32.28 5.55
CA VAL A 706 14.83 -32.69 4.68
C VAL A 706 14.31 -33.48 3.47
N VAL A 707 13.37 -34.41 3.67
CA VAL A 707 12.76 -35.15 2.56
C VAL A 707 12.09 -34.25 1.55
N GLN A 708 11.38 -33.19 2.03
CA GLN A 708 10.78 -32.21 1.15
C GLN A 708 11.84 -31.38 0.39
N LEU A 709 12.94 -31.02 1.04
CA LEU A 709 14.07 -30.34 0.40
C LEU A 709 14.75 -31.22 -0.65
N ASP A 710 14.92 -32.54 -0.43
CA ASP A 710 15.43 -33.48 -1.40
C ASP A 710 14.54 -33.53 -2.64
N GLN A 711 13.21 -33.58 -2.47
CA GLN A 711 12.24 -33.55 -3.57
C GLN A 711 12.33 -32.25 -4.40
N LEU A 712 12.48 -31.11 -3.74
CA LEU A 712 12.66 -29.83 -4.44
C LEU A 712 13.98 -29.79 -5.21
N ALA A 713 15.09 -30.18 -4.58
CA ALA A 713 16.41 -30.20 -5.21
C ALA A 713 16.45 -31.15 -6.43
N ASP A 714 15.87 -32.34 -6.29
CA ASP A 714 15.77 -33.32 -7.39
C ASP A 714 14.88 -32.80 -8.54
N ALA A 715 13.79 -32.10 -8.25
CA ALA A 715 12.92 -31.51 -9.25
C ALA A 715 13.67 -30.46 -10.07
N HIS A 716 14.45 -29.63 -9.39
CA HIS A 716 15.27 -28.60 -10.03
C HIS A 716 16.45 -29.18 -10.84
N CYS A 717 17.16 -30.20 -10.36
CA CYS A 717 18.19 -30.84 -11.10
C CYS A 717 17.70 -31.46 -12.40
N ARG A 718 16.49 -32.05 -12.40
CA ARG A 718 15.88 -32.67 -13.59
C ARG A 718 15.39 -31.68 -14.63
N ALA A 719 14.99 -30.48 -14.19
CA ALA A 719 14.42 -29.45 -15.06
C ALA A 719 15.48 -28.64 -15.83
N GLU A 720 16.79 -28.94 -15.68
CA GLU A 720 17.91 -28.12 -16.18
C GLU A 720 17.79 -26.62 -15.80
N HIS A 721 16.85 -26.30 -14.96
CA HIS A 721 16.81 -24.98 -14.35
C HIS A 721 18.05 -24.91 -13.48
N ALA A 722 18.89 -23.93 -13.69
CA ALA A 722 20.00 -23.62 -12.79
C ALA A 722 19.41 -23.06 -11.49
N ALA A 723 18.47 -23.81 -10.98
CA ALA A 723 17.86 -23.56 -9.73
C ALA A 723 18.91 -23.68 -8.71
N SER A 724 19.09 -22.71 -8.42
CA SER A 724 19.76 -22.02 -7.42
C SER A 724 20.57 -22.99 -6.58
N PRO A 725 21.87 -22.84 -6.67
CA PRO A 725 22.78 -23.47 -5.71
C PRO A 725 22.36 -23.18 -4.27
N GLU A 726 21.46 -22.22 -4.09
CA GLU A 726 20.87 -21.91 -2.80
C GLU A 726 19.95 -23.02 -2.29
N ILE A 727 19.14 -23.69 -3.14
CA ILE A 727 18.31 -24.83 -2.72
C ILE A 727 19.21 -25.97 -2.26
N GLU A 728 20.28 -26.26 -3.01
CA GLU A 728 21.26 -27.27 -2.60
C GLU A 728 21.98 -26.93 -1.30
N THR A 729 22.29 -25.64 -1.11
CA THR A 729 22.90 -25.17 0.13
C THR A 729 21.94 -25.29 1.30
N TYR A 730 20.67 -24.95 1.12
CA TYR A 730 19.65 -25.11 2.15
C TYR A 730 19.46 -26.59 2.49
N ARG A 731 19.42 -27.45 1.50
CA ARG A 731 19.37 -28.91 1.68
C ARG A 731 20.57 -29.40 2.49
N ALA A 732 21.80 -29.02 2.10
CA ALA A 732 23.02 -29.43 2.78
C ALA A 732 23.06 -29.01 4.26
N ILE A 733 22.60 -27.75 4.55
CA ILE A 733 22.51 -27.25 5.93
C ILE A 733 21.48 -28.07 6.73
N ALA A 734 20.31 -28.35 6.17
CA ALA A 734 19.26 -29.10 6.85
C ALA A 734 19.67 -30.55 7.09
N VAL A 735 20.29 -31.20 6.08
CA VAL A 735 20.87 -32.57 6.21
C VAL A 735 21.90 -32.59 7.32
N ALA A 736 22.81 -31.59 7.35
CA ALA A 736 23.87 -31.55 8.34
C ALA A 736 23.31 -31.41 9.77
N TRP A 737 22.32 -30.56 9.99
CA TRP A 737 21.70 -30.39 11.31
C TRP A 737 20.98 -31.66 11.78
N VAL A 738 20.24 -32.33 10.90
CA VAL A 738 19.55 -33.58 11.22
C VAL A 738 20.59 -34.69 11.46
N ALA A 739 21.62 -34.81 10.61
CA ALA A 739 22.70 -35.77 10.78
C ALA A 739 23.49 -35.56 12.09
N MET A 740 23.77 -34.32 12.46
CA MET A 740 24.35 -33.95 13.75
C MET A 740 23.49 -34.39 14.93
N ALA A 741 22.18 -34.18 14.87
CA ALA A 741 21.27 -34.61 15.92
C ALA A 741 21.17 -36.12 16.04
N GLN A 742 21.50 -36.85 15.00
CA GLN A 742 21.53 -38.30 14.91
C GLN A 742 22.95 -38.90 15.02
N ASN A 743 23.98 -38.09 15.30
CA ASN A 743 25.38 -38.47 15.41
C ASN A 743 25.99 -39.10 14.10
N ARG A 744 25.48 -38.67 12.93
CA ARG A 744 25.97 -39.14 11.62
C ARG A 744 26.94 -38.11 11.00
N THR A 745 28.14 -38.00 11.56
CA THR A 745 29.13 -36.96 11.24
C THR A 745 29.59 -36.97 9.78
N GLU A 746 29.87 -38.16 9.20
CA GLU A 746 30.37 -38.27 7.82
C GLU A 746 29.34 -37.77 6.80
N GLU A 747 28.07 -38.05 7.02
CA GLU A 747 26.98 -37.56 6.18
C GLU A 747 26.88 -36.03 6.23
N ALA A 748 26.93 -35.45 7.42
CA ALA A 748 26.91 -34.00 7.61
C ALA A 748 28.09 -33.31 6.89
N LEU A 749 29.30 -33.83 7.03
CA LEU A 749 30.51 -33.29 6.40
C LEU A 749 30.45 -33.42 4.87
N GLY A 750 30.00 -34.58 4.36
CA GLY A 750 29.85 -34.79 2.92
C GLY A 750 28.93 -33.79 2.26
N ALA A 751 27.74 -33.60 2.83
CA ALA A 751 26.76 -32.65 2.33
C ALA A 751 27.30 -31.20 2.36
N LEU A 752 27.87 -30.77 3.49
CA LEU A 752 28.39 -29.42 3.65
C LEU A 752 29.61 -29.11 2.77
N THR A 753 30.53 -30.08 2.60
CA THR A 753 31.72 -29.88 1.78
C THR A 753 31.38 -29.72 0.30
N SER A 754 30.42 -30.50 -0.21
CA SER A 754 29.94 -30.38 -1.59
C SER A 754 29.26 -29.00 -1.80
N ALA A 755 28.42 -28.60 -0.89
CA ALA A 755 27.75 -27.26 -0.95
C ALA A 755 28.77 -26.13 -0.86
N LEU A 756 29.78 -26.22 0.00
CA LEU A 756 30.83 -25.22 0.13
C LEU A 756 31.60 -25.00 -1.17
N GLN A 757 32.02 -26.09 -1.83
CA GLN A 757 32.71 -26.02 -3.12
C GLN A 757 31.86 -25.30 -4.18
N SER A 758 30.58 -25.63 -4.23
CA SER A 758 29.63 -24.96 -5.16
C SER A 758 29.49 -23.45 -4.88
N VAL A 759 29.41 -23.08 -3.62
CA VAL A 759 29.25 -21.68 -3.21
C VAL A 759 30.52 -20.86 -3.46
N GLU A 760 31.70 -21.42 -3.15
CA GLU A 760 33.01 -20.77 -3.37
C GLU A 760 33.29 -20.54 -4.86
N SER A 761 32.92 -21.49 -5.73
CA SER A 761 33.05 -21.32 -7.18
C SER A 761 32.29 -20.14 -7.77
N ARG A 762 31.33 -19.58 -7.00
CA ARG A 762 30.45 -18.48 -7.37
C ARG A 762 30.70 -17.19 -6.57
N HIS A 763 31.81 -17.09 -5.87
CA HIS A 763 32.14 -15.94 -5.03
C HIS A 763 31.06 -15.63 -3.96
N GLY A 764 30.47 -16.68 -3.40
CA GLY A 764 29.43 -16.57 -2.36
C GLY A 764 30.01 -16.52 -0.95
N ASP A 765 30.91 -15.58 -0.66
CA ASP A 765 31.71 -15.55 0.57
C ASP A 765 30.87 -15.50 1.84
N TYR A 766 29.78 -14.74 1.85
CA TYR A 766 28.84 -14.69 2.99
C TYR A 766 28.19 -16.06 3.28
N LEU A 767 27.78 -16.78 2.25
CA LEU A 767 27.18 -18.11 2.42
C LEU A 767 28.23 -19.17 2.74
N ALA A 768 29.43 -19.07 2.14
CA ALA A 768 30.55 -19.94 2.45
C ALA A 768 30.95 -19.83 3.93
N LEU A 769 30.97 -18.63 4.48
CA LEU A 769 31.24 -18.40 5.91
C LEU A 769 30.22 -19.12 6.81
N ARG A 770 28.93 -19.05 6.49
CA ARG A 770 27.88 -19.77 7.23
C ARG A 770 28.08 -21.29 7.17
N LEU A 771 28.43 -21.84 5.99
CA LEU A 771 28.71 -23.26 5.84
C LEU A 771 29.94 -23.68 6.64
N ARG A 772 31.05 -22.93 6.59
CA ARG A 772 32.25 -23.20 7.39
C ARG A 772 31.97 -23.16 8.88
N THR A 773 31.09 -22.26 9.33
CA THR A 773 30.65 -22.22 10.75
C THR A 773 29.96 -23.52 11.16
N VAL A 774 29.07 -24.04 10.34
CA VAL A 774 28.40 -25.33 10.62
C VAL A 774 29.39 -26.50 10.51
N ILE A 775 30.33 -26.52 9.55
CA ILE A 775 31.39 -27.53 9.45
C ILE A 775 32.25 -27.58 10.72
N ALA A 776 32.62 -26.40 11.26
CA ALA A 776 33.37 -26.33 12.51
C ALA A 776 32.59 -26.96 13.68
N LEU A 777 31.26 -26.73 13.76
CA LEU A 777 30.40 -27.35 14.77
C LEU A 777 30.30 -28.88 14.60
N VAL A 778 30.24 -29.39 13.34
CA VAL A 778 30.25 -30.82 13.08
C VAL A 778 31.54 -31.45 13.60
N TRP A 779 32.70 -30.82 13.34
CA TRP A 779 33.98 -31.30 13.85
C TRP A 779 34.09 -31.24 15.38
N LEU A 780 33.51 -30.22 16.00
CA LEU A 780 33.45 -30.09 17.44
C LEU A 780 32.65 -31.25 18.06
N ARG A 781 31.48 -31.58 17.51
CA ARG A 781 30.65 -32.72 17.95
C ARG A 781 31.33 -34.09 17.69
N ALA A 782 32.17 -34.16 16.66
CA ALA A 782 33.00 -35.35 16.38
C ALA A 782 34.21 -35.47 17.31
N ASN A 783 34.29 -34.65 18.36
CA ASN A 783 35.44 -34.59 19.30
C ASN A 783 36.78 -34.24 18.62
N ASN A 784 36.76 -33.59 17.45
CA ASN A 784 37.97 -33.12 16.77
C ASN A 784 38.10 -31.61 16.93
N GLN A 785 38.37 -31.19 18.18
CA GLN A 785 38.49 -29.77 18.52
C GLN A 785 39.61 -29.05 17.74
N PRO A 786 40.82 -29.63 17.48
CA PRO A 786 41.85 -28.94 16.71
C PRO A 786 41.35 -28.51 15.32
N ARG A 787 40.65 -29.43 14.61
CA ARG A 787 40.12 -29.13 13.29
C ARG A 787 38.98 -28.12 13.31
N ALA A 788 38.12 -28.20 14.32
CA ALA A 788 37.04 -27.21 14.53
C ALA A 788 37.62 -25.82 14.75
N VAL A 789 38.65 -25.67 15.60
CA VAL A 789 39.33 -24.40 15.89
C VAL A 789 40.03 -23.84 14.66
N GLU A 790 40.69 -24.67 13.85
CA GLU A 790 41.34 -24.24 12.62
C GLU A 790 40.33 -23.61 11.65
N ILE A 791 39.27 -24.33 11.32
CA ILE A 791 38.23 -23.87 10.41
C ILE A 791 37.51 -22.59 10.95
N PHE A 792 37.17 -22.59 12.24
CA PHE A 792 36.46 -21.47 12.84
C PHE A 792 37.33 -20.21 12.98
N ARG A 793 38.66 -20.39 13.11
CA ARG A 793 39.62 -19.27 13.06
C ARG A 793 39.64 -18.63 11.70
N GLU A 794 39.56 -19.38 10.61
CA GLU A 794 39.42 -18.85 9.26
C GLU A 794 38.14 -18.02 9.12
N VAL A 795 37.02 -18.54 9.63
CA VAL A 795 35.74 -17.82 9.68
C VAL A 795 35.86 -16.47 10.37
N LEU A 796 36.46 -16.44 11.56
CA LEU A 796 36.60 -15.21 12.36
C LEU A 796 37.62 -14.24 11.76
N SER A 797 38.66 -14.76 11.07
CA SER A 797 39.68 -13.94 10.42
C SER A 797 39.17 -13.29 9.13
N ALA A 798 38.22 -13.91 8.44
CA ALA A 798 37.69 -13.40 7.20
C ALA A 798 36.78 -12.18 7.41
N ASN A 799 36.15 -12.03 8.58
CA ASN A 799 35.19 -10.97 8.75
C ASN A 799 34.85 -10.60 10.21
N SER A 800 34.93 -9.30 10.51
CA SER A 800 34.57 -8.73 11.79
C SER A 800 33.11 -8.18 11.87
N GLY A 801 32.32 -8.33 10.80
CA GLY A 801 30.99 -7.73 10.67
C GLY A 801 29.82 -8.65 10.98
N ILE A 802 30.03 -9.98 11.04
CA ILE A 802 28.97 -10.95 11.28
C ILE A 802 28.85 -11.26 12.75
N TYR A 803 27.65 -11.10 13.29
CA TYR A 803 27.40 -11.32 14.71
C TYR A 803 26.35 -12.39 14.96
N ARG A 804 25.12 -12.16 14.46
CA ARG A 804 23.99 -13.06 14.72
C ARG A 804 24.11 -14.42 13.99
N SER A 805 24.58 -14.44 12.76
CA SER A 805 24.77 -15.74 12.04
C SER A 805 25.73 -16.69 12.74
N ILE A 806 26.64 -16.19 13.57
CA ILE A 806 27.51 -17.00 14.42
C ILE A 806 26.79 -17.40 15.72
N LEU A 807 26.23 -16.46 16.45
CA LEU A 807 25.61 -16.72 17.76
C LEU A 807 24.37 -17.61 17.66
N ASP A 808 23.61 -17.48 16.61
CA ASP A 808 22.39 -18.27 16.40
C ASP A 808 22.63 -19.75 16.07
N GLN A 809 23.88 -20.18 15.96
CA GLN A 809 24.21 -21.62 15.83
C GLN A 809 23.98 -22.42 17.12
N GLY A 810 23.73 -21.77 18.23
CA GLY A 810 23.37 -22.42 19.47
C GLY A 810 24.45 -22.35 20.55
N PRO A 811 24.21 -22.95 21.71
CA PRO A 811 25.09 -22.83 22.88
C PRO A 811 26.51 -23.41 22.67
N GLU A 812 26.69 -24.33 21.74
CA GLU A 812 27.97 -24.99 21.45
C GLU A 812 29.02 -24.05 20.82
N ILE A 813 28.58 -22.89 20.29
CA ILE A 813 29.49 -21.92 19.69
C ILE A 813 30.36 -21.22 20.72
N GLY A 814 29.91 -21.06 21.99
CA GLY A 814 30.66 -20.41 23.04
C GLY A 814 31.97 -21.11 23.40
N PRO A 815 31.95 -22.42 23.70
CA PRO A 815 33.16 -23.21 23.89
C PRO A 815 34.14 -23.14 22.71
N LEU A 816 33.63 -23.13 21.46
CA LEU A 816 34.46 -22.99 20.27
C LEU A 816 35.06 -21.58 20.14
N LEU A 817 34.32 -20.53 20.43
CA LEU A 817 34.85 -19.16 20.51
C LEU A 817 35.96 -19.04 21.55
N GLN A 818 35.75 -19.62 22.73
CA GLN A 818 36.78 -19.61 23.81
C GLN A 818 38.04 -20.34 23.37
N ALA A 819 37.93 -21.52 22.73
CA ALA A 819 39.07 -22.29 22.25
C ALA A 819 39.87 -21.51 21.18
N VAL A 820 39.19 -20.84 20.21
CA VAL A 820 39.88 -20.00 19.21
C VAL A 820 40.52 -18.80 19.87
N ARG A 821 39.88 -18.17 20.88
CA ARG A 821 40.46 -17.04 21.62
C ARG A 821 41.76 -17.40 22.35
N ASP A 822 41.79 -18.58 22.97
CA ASP A 822 42.96 -19.05 23.71
C ASP A 822 44.11 -19.42 22.76
N ASP A 823 43.80 -20.00 21.61
CA ASP A 823 44.79 -20.31 20.57
C ASP A 823 45.36 -19.02 19.93
N THR A 824 44.55 -18.00 19.75
CA THR A 824 44.92 -16.76 19.06
C THR A 824 45.76 -15.83 19.91
N ARG A 825 45.68 -15.88 21.27
CA ARG A 825 46.47 -15.06 22.19
C ARG A 825 47.99 -15.28 22.08
N SER A 826 48.39 -16.33 21.44
CA SER A 826 49.80 -16.68 21.27
C SER A 826 50.48 -15.98 20.09
N THR A 827 49.80 -15.15 19.33
CA THR A 827 50.29 -14.53 18.08
C THR A 827 50.17 -12.98 18.09
N PRO A 828 51.24 -12.19 17.85
CA PRO A 828 51.25 -10.72 18.05
C PRO A 828 50.38 -9.89 17.12
N GLN A 829 49.83 -10.45 16.06
CA GLN A 829 49.11 -9.68 14.99
C GLN A 829 47.58 -9.63 15.14
N THR A 830 46.98 -9.92 16.32
CA THR A 830 45.61 -10.37 16.42
C THR A 830 44.70 -9.53 17.35
N LYS A 831 45.04 -8.27 17.66
CA LYS A 831 44.24 -7.47 18.61
C LYS A 831 42.78 -7.24 18.13
N GLU A 832 42.57 -7.04 16.83
CA GLU A 832 41.23 -6.80 16.27
C GLU A 832 40.35 -8.06 16.29
N ILE A 833 40.98 -9.23 15.99
CA ILE A 833 40.27 -10.53 16.04
C ILE A 833 39.89 -10.87 17.45
N VAL A 834 40.77 -10.65 18.41
CA VAL A 834 40.50 -10.88 19.85
C VAL A 834 39.34 -9.98 20.34
N ALA A 835 39.34 -8.70 19.97
CA ALA A 835 38.24 -7.79 20.33
C ALA A 835 36.90 -8.23 19.70
N TYR A 836 36.93 -8.78 18.48
CA TYR A 836 35.76 -9.32 17.82
C TYR A 836 35.25 -10.59 18.52
N ILE A 837 36.16 -11.54 18.89
CA ILE A 837 35.81 -12.74 19.65
C ILE A 837 35.25 -12.39 21.03
N ASP A 838 35.82 -11.39 21.69
CA ASP A 838 35.33 -10.96 23.01
C ASP A 838 33.89 -10.42 22.91
N ARG A 839 33.57 -9.62 21.89
CA ARG A 839 32.19 -9.16 21.64
C ARG A 839 31.23 -10.33 21.38
N LEU A 840 31.65 -11.34 20.59
CA LEU A 840 30.84 -12.53 20.33
C LEU A 840 30.63 -13.34 21.62
N LEU A 841 31.64 -13.48 22.46
CA LEU A 841 31.53 -14.17 23.75
C LEU A 841 30.60 -13.44 24.72
N ASP A 842 30.66 -12.11 24.78
CA ASP A 842 29.72 -11.32 25.57
C ASP A 842 28.28 -11.49 25.12
N GLY A 843 28.05 -11.48 23.82
CA GLY A 843 26.75 -11.78 23.24
C GLY A 843 26.27 -13.19 23.49
N TRP A 844 27.15 -14.19 23.38
CA TRP A 844 26.84 -15.57 23.69
C TRP A 844 26.46 -15.78 25.17
N ARG A 845 27.20 -15.16 26.10
CA ARG A 845 26.87 -15.18 27.54
C ARG A 845 25.49 -14.59 27.78
N ALA A 846 25.19 -13.45 27.17
CA ALA A 846 23.88 -12.80 27.30
C ALA A 846 22.72 -13.69 26.81
N LEU A 847 22.96 -14.57 25.84
CA LEU A 847 21.93 -15.41 25.22
C LEU A 847 21.80 -16.79 25.93
N TYR A 848 22.90 -17.40 26.35
CA TYR A 848 22.94 -18.82 26.73
C TYR A 848 23.41 -19.08 28.15
N GLU A 849 24.14 -18.17 28.79
CA GLU A 849 24.41 -18.33 30.22
C GLU A 849 23.13 -18.02 30.99
N PRO A 850 22.68 -18.93 31.86
CA PRO A 850 21.59 -18.61 32.77
C PRO A 850 21.99 -17.34 33.51
N VAL A 851 21.17 -16.31 33.40
CA VAL A 851 21.27 -15.14 34.26
C VAL A 851 21.14 -15.73 35.64
N THR A 852 22.30 -16.07 36.29
CA THR A 852 22.34 -16.23 37.72
C THR A 852 21.73 -14.95 38.23
N PRO A 853 20.58 -15.00 38.93
CA PRO A 853 20.01 -13.79 39.47
C PRO A 853 21.18 -13.11 40.19
N ARG A 854 21.67 -12.00 39.64
CA ARG A 854 22.60 -11.16 40.36
C ARG A 854 21.94 -11.05 41.71
N ARG A 855 22.61 -11.65 42.71
CA ARG A 855 22.27 -11.48 44.15
C ARG A 855 21.82 -10.05 44.23
N ASP A 856 20.54 -9.82 44.53
CA ASP A 856 19.95 -8.52 44.72
C ASP A 856 21.04 -7.62 45.32
N MET A 857 21.65 -6.76 44.52
CA MET A 857 22.20 -5.53 45.06
C MET A 857 20.99 -4.93 45.75
N GLU A 858 21.03 -4.89 47.07
CA GLU A 858 20.03 -4.37 47.96
C GLU A 858 19.38 -3.16 47.24
N ARG A 859 18.24 -3.40 46.60
CA ARG A 859 17.43 -2.29 46.07
C ARG A 859 17.11 -1.50 47.30
N GLU A 860 17.60 -0.26 47.37
CA GLU A 860 17.32 0.64 48.47
C GLU A 860 15.81 0.53 48.78
N PRO A 861 15.43 0.05 49.97
CA PRO A 861 14.02 -0.13 50.30
C PRO A 861 13.30 1.21 50.17
N LEU A 862 12.06 1.21 49.78
CA LEU A 862 11.27 2.44 49.80
C LEU A 862 11.35 3.07 51.20
N SER A 863 11.71 4.33 51.26
CA SER A 863 11.70 5.07 52.55
C SER A 863 10.27 5.08 53.13
N ALA A 864 10.13 5.29 54.41
CA ALA A 864 8.81 5.41 55.09
C ALA A 864 7.89 6.40 54.36
N ARG A 865 8.49 7.48 53.84
CA ARG A 865 7.76 8.52 53.12
C ARG A 865 7.30 8.08 51.71
N GLU A 866 8.15 7.36 51.00
CA GLU A 866 7.84 6.80 49.69
C GLU A 866 6.77 5.70 49.80
N ARG A 867 6.82 4.91 50.86
CA ARG A 867 5.79 3.89 51.10
C ARG A 867 4.41 4.52 51.37
N SER A 868 4.33 5.55 52.21
CA SER A 868 3.09 6.28 52.47
C SER A 868 2.53 6.92 51.19
N ILE A 869 3.40 7.38 50.33
CA ILE A 869 2.97 7.93 49.01
C ILE A 869 2.40 6.84 48.10
N VAL A 870 3.02 5.66 48.06
CA VAL A 870 2.49 4.51 47.24
C VAL A 870 1.14 4.03 47.79
N GLU A 871 0.96 4.00 49.11
CA GLU A 871 -0.32 3.68 49.74
C GLU A 871 -1.42 4.67 49.39
N LEU A 872 -1.14 5.97 49.36
CA LEU A 872 -2.09 7.01 48.97
C LEU A 872 -2.35 6.99 47.47
N ILE A 873 -1.37 6.61 46.66
CA ILE A 873 -1.56 6.35 45.23
C ILE A 873 -2.52 5.16 45.01
N ALA A 874 -2.37 4.10 45.77
CA ALA A 874 -3.27 2.92 45.70
C ALA A 874 -4.72 3.26 46.07
N GLN A 875 -4.91 4.27 46.97
CA GLN A 875 -6.21 4.84 47.32
C GLN A 875 -6.78 5.81 46.26
N GLY A 876 -6.09 5.98 45.13
CA GLY A 876 -6.56 6.82 44.01
C GLY A 876 -6.32 8.34 44.21
N GLN A 877 -5.57 8.78 45.24
CA GLN A 877 -5.37 10.20 45.51
C GLN A 877 -4.45 10.88 44.51
N SER A 878 -4.80 12.03 44.04
CA SER A 878 -3.94 12.87 43.17
C SER A 878 -2.74 13.46 43.92
N ASN A 879 -1.70 13.91 43.23
CA ASN A 879 -0.51 14.51 43.88
C ASN A 879 -0.85 15.74 44.76
N LYS A 880 -1.91 16.47 44.44
CA LYS A 880 -2.38 17.60 45.24
C LYS A 880 -3.06 17.13 46.54
N GLU A 881 -3.81 16.06 46.49
CA GLU A 881 -4.42 15.44 47.68
C GLU A 881 -3.40 14.79 48.57
N ILE A 882 -2.45 14.03 48.00
CA ILE A 882 -1.30 13.47 48.73
C ILE A 882 -0.49 14.58 49.42
N ALA A 883 -0.23 15.66 48.71
CA ALA A 883 0.48 16.81 49.30
C ALA A 883 -0.27 17.38 50.52
N ARG A 884 -1.59 17.49 50.46
CA ARG A 884 -2.46 17.96 51.54
C ARG A 884 -2.48 16.95 52.71
N THR A 885 -2.64 15.66 52.42
CA THR A 885 -2.67 14.58 53.41
C THR A 885 -1.30 14.45 54.16
N LEU A 886 -0.21 14.67 53.46
CA LEU A 886 1.15 14.52 54.04
C LEU A 886 1.77 15.83 54.53
N GLY A 887 1.08 16.97 54.37
CA GLY A 887 1.56 18.29 54.80
C GLY A 887 2.83 18.76 54.07
N ILE A 888 2.98 18.46 52.76
CA ILE A 888 4.15 18.83 51.96
C ILE A 888 3.74 19.52 50.66
N ALA A 889 4.70 20.14 49.97
CA ALA A 889 4.43 20.81 48.72
C ALA A 889 4.09 19.81 47.58
N PRO A 890 3.18 20.12 46.64
CA PRO A 890 2.87 19.23 45.54
C PRO A 890 4.08 18.85 44.66
N GLU A 891 5.04 19.74 44.50
CA GLU A 891 6.29 19.47 43.76
C GLU A 891 7.20 18.47 44.52
N THR A 892 7.17 18.48 45.84
CA THR A 892 7.88 17.47 46.67
C THR A 892 7.25 16.08 46.48
N VAL A 893 5.92 15.98 46.37
CA VAL A 893 5.22 14.73 46.04
C VAL A 893 5.63 14.21 44.66
N LYS A 894 5.73 15.06 43.65
CA LYS A 894 6.19 14.65 42.29
C LYS A 894 7.61 14.07 42.34
N THR A 895 8.50 14.67 43.13
CA THR A 895 9.88 14.17 43.29
C THR A 895 9.88 12.78 43.93
N HIS A 896 9.10 12.57 44.98
CA HIS A 896 8.98 11.26 45.63
C HIS A 896 8.35 10.22 44.75
N VAL A 897 7.30 10.58 43.93
CA VAL A 897 6.67 9.69 42.97
C VAL A 897 7.69 9.27 41.91
N LYS A 898 8.50 10.20 41.40
CA LYS A 898 9.58 9.88 40.46
C LYS A 898 10.62 8.90 41.10
N ASN A 899 11.02 9.13 42.33
CA ASN A 899 11.93 8.22 43.04
C ASN A 899 11.32 6.83 43.28
N VAL A 900 10.03 6.76 43.62
CA VAL A 900 9.28 5.50 43.72
C VAL A 900 9.27 4.77 42.40
N PHE A 901 9.02 5.45 41.28
CA PHE A 901 9.01 4.83 39.94
C PHE A 901 10.38 4.25 39.58
N VAL A 902 11.46 4.96 39.87
CA VAL A 902 12.85 4.48 39.70
C VAL A 902 13.14 3.28 40.60
N LYS A 903 12.76 3.32 41.86
CA LYS A 903 13.01 2.23 42.82
C LYS A 903 12.19 0.98 42.55
N LEU A 904 10.98 1.11 42.01
CA LEU A 904 10.08 0.02 41.65
C LEU A 904 10.26 -0.44 40.18
N ASP A 905 11.08 0.29 39.39
CA ASP A 905 11.34 0.03 37.98
C ASP A 905 10.04 0.01 37.19
N VAL A 906 9.30 1.12 37.24
CA VAL A 906 8.02 1.32 36.57
C VAL A 906 7.91 2.74 36.00
N ASP A 907 7.16 2.91 34.95
CA ASP A 907 6.96 4.19 34.25
C ASP A 907 5.55 4.80 34.47
N LYS A 908 4.60 3.98 34.92
CA LYS A 908 3.20 4.39 35.10
C LYS A 908 2.72 4.21 36.53
N ARG A 909 1.83 5.12 36.94
CA ARG A 909 1.28 5.18 38.31
C ARG A 909 0.52 3.89 38.70
N ALA A 910 -0.25 3.32 37.78
CA ALA A 910 -0.96 2.06 37.96
C ALA A 910 0.02 0.88 38.16
N HIS A 911 1.11 0.87 37.37
CA HIS A 911 2.16 -0.16 37.48
C HIS A 911 2.90 -0.08 38.81
N ALA A 912 3.09 1.13 39.37
CA ALA A 912 3.71 1.31 40.70
C ALA A 912 2.87 0.66 41.79
N VAL A 913 1.56 0.79 41.72
CA VAL A 913 0.64 0.13 42.68
C VAL A 913 0.69 -1.39 42.55
N SER A 914 0.51 -1.90 41.31
CA SER A 914 0.55 -3.36 41.07
C SER A 914 1.90 -3.96 41.46
N ARG A 915 3.01 -3.27 41.19
CA ARG A 915 4.36 -3.71 41.56
C ARG A 915 4.59 -3.69 43.06
N ALA A 916 4.14 -2.65 43.75
CA ALA A 916 4.24 -2.52 45.20
C ALA A 916 3.39 -3.57 45.93
N GLN A 917 2.20 -3.92 45.40
CA GLN A 917 1.37 -5.01 45.88
C GLN A 917 2.03 -6.37 45.69
N ALA A 918 2.60 -6.63 44.48
CA ALA A 918 3.34 -7.87 44.22
C ALA A 918 4.56 -8.07 45.10
N LEU A 919 5.17 -6.98 45.56
CA LEU A 919 6.31 -6.98 46.50
C LEU A 919 5.88 -6.95 47.96
N GLY A 920 4.60 -6.98 48.30
CA GLY A 920 4.09 -6.94 49.66
C GLY A 920 4.34 -5.62 50.42
N LEU A 921 4.60 -4.54 49.68
CA LEU A 921 4.91 -3.21 50.24
C LEU A 921 3.64 -2.42 50.57
N VAL A 922 2.50 -2.78 49.99
CA VAL A 922 1.18 -2.16 50.17
C VAL A 922 0.13 -3.28 50.26
N ALA A 923 -0.84 -3.16 51.16
CA ALA A 923 -1.89 -4.13 51.34
C ALA A 923 -2.79 -4.21 50.09
N THR A 924 -3.17 -5.41 49.67
CA THR A 924 -4.20 -5.63 48.70
C THR A 924 -5.55 -5.21 49.29
N GLY A 925 -6.10 -4.07 48.88
CA GLY A 925 -7.41 -3.59 49.30
C GLY A 925 -8.54 -4.28 48.53
#